data_55983560bb44f09885d968164a66cae1
#
_entry.id   55983560bb44f09885d968164a66cae1
#
_cell.length_a   1.000
_cell.length_b   1.000
_cell.length_c   1.000
_cell.angle_alpha   90.00
_cell.angle_beta   90.00
_cell.angle_gamma   90.00
#
_symmetry.space_group_name_H-M   'P 1'
#
loop_
_entity.id
_entity.type
_entity.pdbx_description
1 polymer ?
#
loop_
_entity_poly.entity_id
_entity_poly.type
_entity_poly.pdbx_seq_one_letter_code
_entity_poly.pdbx_strand_id
1 'polypeptide(L)'
;MGDSCKTILVLAITKWTGPIMGIVLLFTLFLIYPMFRMAPSMQASPNPSGEVFELQEEINDKFPNSIHFTPFLMESPNGDVLTPGVLSRFKQHLENLFEMDLNGDLAAGSLENQPYLVNYLDPDLGILMQAAHSILDPINSKLLDIGVTIEEASTEEIKLAVHRLISNPQTTGVLDFLSRHASYEPKDVNGEKILWWVSPATTFSIMTDNQKLGGGGLEIGVGGEPDVINKEHLNRRIKEVLIDDEGHYDLWGIAIDANLEAQDEGESSGVYIMATVICALLVIGFALKSYWATAICGIGLGILMIWLKGISALIGLKSGLVIDLIVPISMISLGADFAIHALRRYKEEKNNQYTPRIALTAAITGVLGALVLAMLTDSIAFLSNLSSSIEAVIHFGSAAAIAVFASFIILGIIAPMLLMKVDELADAARFRSTGKAHLATRITGSIGVAVASSTAIILMVAVSKLVGVITLGATTILFLCLPIAYLVAKQRIVEKSNSHQLLPDRCIDTNLLTIPAIEFLVIRSVRHPILVLGIAALITSISIFFAVKLEPVFDVKDFYDSESEMVIGLNQLDEHVGKSGGEPGVVYVRGDLVDPNALKAISNFIESLRNIDHIAETRSGRVTAGLNVVDVSRFITDSPFTIASIESNSGVQITDSDLDGIPDTRQQLEAGLRFAVEHGVLGAAGLQILMPDQIKQAIYLSEIGEHVTGIWFQIPGTRDQSVVTATEQSIKPALIDLEAHPSIYRVGLSGSPFTRKAQLSASTQTLYTSLPIALVAAVVLLSATMRSVRYATATVLPIVLVVAWLYAIMYAWGFALNFVTAMIGAISIGIGVDYSIHMTQRFREESRRVSDVIEAMKSTASGTGVALVGSAASSVIGFAILGFAPMPMFAAYGLLTAVMIFLALIASLVVLPCLLVVVADTPERRP
;
A
#
# COMPACT_ATOMS: atom_id res chain seq x y z
N MET A 1 -34.61 -1.87 -15.82
CA MET A 1 -34.80 -2.70 -17.03
C MET A 1 -36.31 -2.84 -17.27
N GLY A 2 -36.81 -2.52 -18.49
CA GLY A 2 -38.22 -2.75 -18.82
C GLY A 2 -38.54 -4.23 -18.72
N ASP A 3 -39.77 -4.56 -18.33
CA ASP A 3 -40.19 -5.96 -18.14
C ASP A 3 -39.90 -6.84 -19.36
N SER A 4 -39.98 -6.30 -20.58
CA SER A 4 -39.61 -6.98 -21.81
C SER A 4 -38.14 -7.37 -21.88
N CYS A 5 -37.22 -6.50 -21.47
CA CYS A 5 -35.77 -6.77 -21.50
C CYS A 5 -35.36 -7.81 -20.44
N LYS A 6 -36.01 -7.75 -19.25
CA LYS A 6 -35.85 -8.75 -18.18
C LYS A 6 -36.28 -10.12 -18.64
N THR A 7 -37.47 -10.21 -19.29
CA THR A 7 -38.02 -11.45 -19.80
C THR A 7 -37.15 -12.05 -20.92
N ILE A 8 -36.63 -11.22 -21.84
CA ILE A 8 -35.72 -11.67 -22.91
C ILE A 8 -34.42 -12.22 -22.34
N LEU A 9 -33.81 -11.53 -21.35
CA LEU A 9 -32.56 -11.96 -20.72
C LEU A 9 -32.76 -13.29 -19.95
N VAL A 10 -33.84 -13.42 -19.17
CA VAL A 10 -34.16 -14.65 -18.45
C VAL A 10 -34.38 -15.81 -19.41
N LEU A 11 -35.13 -15.60 -20.50
CA LEU A 11 -35.34 -16.62 -21.55
C LEU A 11 -34.05 -17.01 -22.25
N ALA A 12 -33.18 -16.04 -22.53
CA ALA A 12 -31.85 -16.31 -23.10
C ALA A 12 -30.99 -17.18 -22.17
N ILE A 13 -30.89 -16.82 -20.90
CA ILE A 13 -30.12 -17.56 -19.90
C ILE A 13 -30.64 -19.01 -19.76
N THR A 14 -31.92 -19.21 -19.71
CA THR A 14 -32.54 -20.53 -19.48
C THR A 14 -32.59 -21.41 -20.73
N LYS A 15 -32.73 -20.82 -21.93
CA LYS A 15 -32.81 -21.55 -23.21
C LYS A 15 -31.40 -21.84 -23.77
N TRP A 16 -30.45 -20.92 -23.60
CA TRP A 16 -29.11 -20.97 -24.22
C TRP A 16 -28.01 -21.29 -23.20
N THR A 17 -28.33 -22.06 -22.14
CA THR A 17 -27.36 -22.40 -21.08
C THR A 17 -26.07 -22.99 -21.61
N GLY A 18 -26.11 -23.96 -22.54
CA GLY A 18 -24.93 -24.60 -23.12
C GLY A 18 -24.04 -23.62 -23.89
N PRO A 19 -24.57 -22.89 -24.91
CA PRO A 19 -23.81 -21.87 -25.63
C PRO A 19 -23.21 -20.80 -24.72
N ILE A 20 -23.93 -20.27 -23.72
CA ILE A 20 -23.41 -19.25 -22.79
C ILE A 20 -22.23 -19.81 -21.99
N MET A 21 -22.34 -21.01 -21.44
CA MET A 21 -21.23 -21.67 -20.74
C MET A 21 -20.04 -21.89 -21.66
N GLY A 22 -20.27 -22.26 -22.92
CA GLY A 22 -19.21 -22.39 -23.93
C GLY A 22 -18.51 -21.08 -24.22
N ILE A 23 -19.24 -19.98 -24.37
CA ILE A 23 -18.67 -18.64 -24.60
C ILE A 23 -17.81 -18.22 -23.39
N VAL A 24 -18.30 -18.40 -22.17
CA VAL A 24 -17.55 -18.08 -20.95
C VAL A 24 -16.27 -18.90 -20.85
N LEU A 25 -16.33 -20.18 -21.18
CA LEU A 25 -15.14 -21.04 -21.22
C LEU A 25 -14.13 -20.57 -22.26
N LEU A 26 -14.56 -20.28 -23.49
CA LEU A 26 -13.68 -19.76 -24.54
C LEU A 26 -13.08 -18.41 -24.17
N PHE A 27 -13.87 -17.53 -23.55
CA PHE A 27 -13.38 -16.25 -23.06
C PHE A 27 -12.35 -16.42 -21.92
N THR A 28 -12.58 -17.36 -21.01
CA THR A 28 -11.62 -17.71 -19.95
C THR A 28 -10.30 -18.21 -20.55
N LEU A 29 -10.36 -19.10 -21.54
CA LEU A 29 -9.16 -19.58 -22.23
C LEU A 29 -8.44 -18.48 -23.00
N PHE A 30 -9.18 -17.55 -23.62
CA PHE A 30 -8.60 -16.37 -24.26
C PHE A 30 -7.86 -15.47 -23.28
N LEU A 31 -8.40 -15.26 -22.08
CA LEU A 31 -7.81 -14.40 -21.05
C LEU A 31 -6.52 -14.97 -20.42
N ILE A 32 -6.26 -16.25 -20.56
CA ILE A 32 -4.99 -16.84 -20.14
C ILE A 32 -3.82 -16.23 -20.91
N TYR A 33 -3.98 -15.94 -22.20
CA TYR A 33 -2.90 -15.37 -23.02
C TYR A 33 -2.46 -13.97 -22.53
N PRO A 34 -3.35 -12.96 -22.39
CA PRO A 34 -2.94 -11.65 -21.87
C PRO A 34 -2.41 -11.71 -20.45
N MET A 35 -2.94 -12.59 -19.60
CA MET A 35 -2.45 -12.77 -18.23
C MET A 35 -0.94 -13.12 -18.19
N PHE A 36 -0.43 -13.86 -19.18
CA PHE A 36 0.98 -14.27 -19.22
C PHE A 36 1.87 -13.36 -20.06
N ARG A 37 1.34 -12.74 -21.12
CA ARG A 37 2.13 -12.04 -22.14
C ARG A 37 1.99 -10.53 -22.13
N MET A 38 0.93 -10.00 -21.56
CA MET A 38 0.61 -8.56 -21.59
C MET A 38 0.61 -7.92 -20.19
N ALA A 39 0.92 -8.69 -19.14
CA ALA A 39 0.98 -8.12 -17.81
C ALA A 39 2.07 -7.02 -17.76
N PRO A 40 1.74 -5.80 -17.30
CA PRO A 40 2.70 -4.71 -17.21
C PRO A 40 3.80 -5.06 -16.21
N SER A 41 5.03 -4.67 -16.55
CA SER A 41 6.21 -4.85 -15.68
C SER A 41 6.31 -3.77 -14.61
N MET A 42 5.66 -2.61 -14.83
CA MET A 42 5.70 -1.48 -13.91
C MET A 42 4.63 -1.60 -12.84
N GLN A 43 4.96 -1.13 -11.64
CA GLN A 43 4.03 -1.05 -10.52
C GLN A 43 3.26 0.27 -10.52
N ALA A 44 2.06 0.25 -9.91
CA ALA A 44 1.27 1.46 -9.71
C ALA A 44 1.90 2.29 -8.59
N SER A 45 2.23 3.54 -8.88
CA SER A 45 2.82 4.44 -7.90
C SER A 45 1.83 4.74 -6.77
N PRO A 46 2.27 4.64 -5.50
CA PRO A 46 1.50 5.14 -4.37
C PRO A 46 1.53 6.67 -4.28
N ASN A 47 2.41 7.32 -5.07
CA ASN A 47 2.57 8.75 -5.09
C ASN A 47 1.46 9.43 -5.92
N PRO A 48 0.88 10.54 -5.45
CA PRO A 48 -0.06 11.30 -6.24
C PRO A 48 0.65 12.06 -7.37
N SER A 49 -0.06 12.36 -8.43
CA SER A 49 0.40 13.34 -9.42
C SER A 49 0.38 14.73 -8.79
N GLY A 50 1.43 15.54 -9.02
CA GLY A 50 1.51 16.91 -8.55
C GLY A 50 2.91 17.49 -8.59
N GLU A 51 2.99 18.80 -8.46
CA GLU A 51 4.24 19.57 -8.64
C GLU A 51 5.38 19.08 -7.75
N VAL A 52 5.11 18.73 -6.48
CA VAL A 52 6.12 18.25 -5.54
C VAL A 52 6.79 16.96 -6.03
N PHE A 53 6.01 16.05 -6.63
CA PHE A 53 6.54 14.79 -7.17
C PHE A 53 7.22 14.97 -8.51
N GLU A 54 6.69 15.84 -9.39
CA GLU A 54 7.35 16.21 -10.65
C GLU A 54 8.73 16.85 -10.39
N LEU A 55 8.81 17.73 -9.38
CA LEU A 55 10.08 18.32 -8.96
C LEU A 55 11.02 17.27 -8.35
N GLN A 56 10.49 16.32 -7.57
CA GLN A 56 11.31 15.25 -7.00
C GLN A 56 11.91 14.36 -8.10
N GLU A 57 11.13 14.03 -9.12
CA GLU A 57 11.60 13.26 -10.27
C GLU A 57 12.65 14.04 -11.06
N GLU A 58 12.42 15.36 -11.31
CA GLU A 58 13.37 16.21 -11.99
C GLU A 58 14.67 16.39 -11.17
N ILE A 59 14.58 16.47 -9.84
CA ILE A 59 15.76 16.51 -8.95
C ILE A 59 16.53 15.19 -9.05
N ASN A 60 15.87 14.07 -8.98
CA ASN A 60 16.51 12.75 -9.08
C ASN A 60 17.21 12.54 -10.44
N ASP A 61 16.61 13.07 -11.54
CA ASP A 61 17.20 13.01 -12.88
C ASP A 61 18.41 13.94 -13.05
N LYS A 62 18.34 15.18 -12.50
CA LYS A 62 19.39 16.19 -12.67
C LYS A 62 20.53 16.05 -11.69
N PHE A 63 20.26 15.53 -10.51
CA PHE A 63 21.23 15.34 -9.42
C PHE A 63 21.33 13.88 -9.01
N PRO A 64 21.83 13.00 -9.92
CA PRO A 64 21.96 11.59 -9.58
C PRO A 64 22.99 11.43 -8.45
N ASN A 65 22.57 10.82 -7.35
CA ASN A 65 23.47 10.48 -6.27
C ASN A 65 24.52 9.49 -6.78
N SER A 66 25.78 9.89 -6.76
CA SER A 66 26.92 9.03 -7.13
C SER A 66 27.20 7.98 -6.05
N ILE A 67 26.83 8.27 -4.80
CA ILE A 67 27.05 7.40 -3.64
C ILE A 67 25.71 6.97 -3.07
N HIS A 68 25.56 5.66 -2.88
CA HIS A 68 24.47 5.09 -2.12
C HIS A 68 24.95 4.91 -0.67
N PHE A 69 24.21 5.51 0.28
CA PHE A 69 24.47 5.40 1.71
C PHE A 69 23.53 4.37 2.31
N THR A 70 24.09 3.33 2.93
CA THR A 70 23.36 2.32 3.69
C THR A 70 23.45 2.63 5.17
N PRO A 71 22.41 3.21 5.80
CA PRO A 71 22.48 3.70 7.17
C PRO A 71 22.33 2.60 8.20
N PHE A 72 23.15 2.67 9.27
CA PHE A 72 23.12 1.77 10.41
C PHE A 72 23.15 2.53 11.73
N LEU A 73 22.62 1.91 12.75
CA LEU A 73 22.79 2.26 14.15
C LEU A 73 23.54 1.14 14.85
N MET A 74 24.60 1.47 15.58
CA MET A 74 25.35 0.55 16.41
C MET A 74 25.17 0.94 17.87
N GLU A 75 24.75 0.02 18.71
CA GLU A 75 24.52 0.21 20.15
C GLU A 75 25.45 -0.68 20.96
N SER A 76 26.03 -0.16 22.05
CA SER A 76 26.86 -0.95 22.94
C SER A 76 26.03 -1.46 24.14
N PRO A 77 25.99 -2.79 24.39
CA PRO A 77 25.35 -3.33 25.57
C PRO A 77 25.89 -2.78 26.89
N ASN A 78 27.14 -2.30 26.87
CA ASN A 78 27.78 -1.68 28.02
C ASN A 78 27.50 -0.17 28.16
N GLY A 79 26.68 0.41 27.26
CA GLY A 79 26.28 1.82 27.28
C GLY A 79 27.35 2.79 26.79
N ASP A 80 28.48 2.32 26.20
CA ASP A 80 29.52 3.19 25.64
C ASP A 80 30.17 2.58 24.40
N VAL A 81 29.86 3.15 23.22
CA VAL A 81 30.48 2.74 21.94
C VAL A 81 31.90 3.29 21.76
N LEU A 82 32.30 4.33 22.54
CA LEU A 82 33.61 4.97 22.46
C LEU A 82 34.63 4.23 23.31
N THR A 83 34.76 2.93 23.08
CA THR A 83 35.69 2.03 23.80
C THR A 83 36.54 1.22 22.81
N PRO A 84 37.75 0.79 23.18
CA PRO A 84 38.58 -0.02 22.32
C PRO A 84 37.91 -1.28 21.81
N GLY A 85 37.17 -1.99 22.69
CA GLY A 85 36.51 -3.24 22.35
C GLY A 85 35.50 -3.10 21.23
N VAL A 86 34.67 -2.06 21.26
CA VAL A 86 33.68 -1.77 20.20
C VAL A 86 34.36 -1.27 18.93
N LEU A 87 35.20 -0.24 19.02
CA LEU A 87 35.78 0.41 17.84
C LEU A 87 36.78 -0.47 17.08
N SER A 88 37.60 -1.27 17.77
CA SER A 88 38.54 -2.19 17.12
C SER A 88 37.76 -3.35 16.46
N ARG A 89 36.72 -3.84 17.08
CA ARG A 89 35.85 -4.89 16.49
C ARG A 89 35.14 -4.39 15.24
N PHE A 90 34.56 -3.19 15.32
CA PHE A 90 33.92 -2.55 14.16
C PHE A 90 34.91 -2.34 13.02
N LYS A 91 36.13 -1.86 13.30
CA LYS A 91 37.19 -1.73 12.30
C LYS A 91 37.52 -3.06 11.62
N GLN A 92 37.63 -4.14 12.41
CA GLN A 92 37.88 -5.48 11.88
C GLN A 92 36.77 -5.96 10.92
N HIS A 93 35.52 -5.69 11.24
CA HIS A 93 34.39 -6.01 10.36
C HIS A 93 34.43 -5.17 9.07
N LEU A 94 34.80 -3.88 9.16
CA LEU A 94 34.97 -3.02 7.97
C LEU A 94 36.12 -3.51 7.09
N GLU A 95 37.24 -3.94 7.66
CA GLU A 95 38.37 -4.49 6.92
C GLU A 95 37.97 -5.79 6.19
N ASN A 96 37.21 -6.68 6.86
CA ASN A 96 36.63 -7.87 6.25
C ASN A 96 35.66 -7.53 5.11
N LEU A 97 34.78 -6.54 5.32
CA LEU A 97 33.85 -6.04 4.31
C LEU A 97 34.62 -5.53 3.08
N PHE A 98 35.71 -4.80 3.30
CA PHE A 98 36.57 -4.27 2.25
C PHE A 98 37.29 -5.37 1.46
N GLU A 99 37.79 -6.40 2.15
CA GLU A 99 38.41 -7.56 1.51
C GLU A 99 37.43 -8.36 0.66
N MET A 100 36.19 -8.57 1.17
CA MET A 100 35.13 -9.23 0.41
C MET A 100 34.73 -8.43 -0.84
N ASP A 101 34.64 -7.11 -0.72
CA ASP A 101 34.30 -6.24 -1.85
C ASP A 101 35.37 -6.28 -2.95
N LEU A 102 36.64 -6.21 -2.58
CA LEU A 102 37.77 -6.30 -3.53
C LEU A 102 37.80 -7.65 -4.28
N ASN A 103 37.38 -8.72 -3.64
CA ASN A 103 37.29 -10.05 -4.24
C ASN A 103 36.02 -10.25 -5.07
N GLY A 104 35.06 -9.31 -5.01
CA GLY A 104 33.75 -9.42 -5.65
C GLY A 104 32.76 -10.33 -4.92
N ASP A 105 33.07 -10.74 -3.68
CA ASP A 105 32.25 -11.64 -2.85
C ASP A 105 31.09 -10.92 -2.12
N LEU A 106 31.07 -9.59 -2.24
CA LEU A 106 30.01 -8.77 -1.65
C LEU A 106 28.76 -8.72 -2.53
N ALA A 107 28.87 -9.03 -3.82
CA ALA A 107 27.74 -9.01 -4.76
C ALA A 107 26.61 -9.92 -4.30
N ALA A 108 25.36 -9.44 -4.37
CA ALA A 108 24.16 -10.18 -3.98
C ALA A 108 23.03 -9.96 -5.00
N GLY A 109 22.05 -10.85 -5.02
CA GLY A 109 20.96 -10.80 -5.98
C GLY A 109 21.42 -11.01 -7.43
N SER A 110 21.13 -10.08 -8.32
CA SER A 110 21.56 -10.10 -9.73
C SER A 110 22.73 -9.17 -10.02
N LEU A 111 23.43 -8.67 -8.99
CA LEU A 111 24.59 -7.80 -9.13
C LEU A 111 25.80 -8.55 -9.69
N GLU A 112 26.62 -7.86 -10.48
CA GLU A 112 27.87 -8.38 -11.00
C GLU A 112 28.94 -8.49 -9.91
N ASN A 113 29.84 -9.47 -10.02
CA ASN A 113 30.96 -9.63 -9.09
C ASN A 113 32.04 -8.57 -9.37
N GLN A 114 31.89 -7.42 -8.75
CA GLN A 114 32.81 -6.28 -8.86
C GLN A 114 32.84 -5.50 -7.54
N PRO A 115 33.85 -4.67 -7.28
CA PRO A 115 33.88 -3.80 -6.11
C PRO A 115 32.81 -2.70 -6.17
N TYR A 116 32.11 -2.52 -5.06
CA TYR A 116 31.04 -1.53 -4.89
C TYR A 116 31.38 -0.44 -3.87
N LEU A 117 32.25 -0.71 -2.90
CA LEU A 117 32.60 0.26 -1.86
C LEU A 117 33.36 1.45 -2.44
N VAL A 118 33.08 2.63 -1.90
CA VAL A 118 33.73 3.89 -2.30
C VAL A 118 34.23 4.66 -1.10
N ASN A 119 35.28 5.44 -1.31
CA ASN A 119 35.78 6.38 -0.32
C ASN A 119 35.15 7.76 -0.58
N TYR A 120 34.92 8.52 0.48
CA TYR A 120 34.27 9.81 0.44
C TYR A 120 35.03 10.83 1.27
N LEU A 121 35.39 11.95 0.66
CA LEU A 121 35.93 13.08 1.40
C LEU A 121 34.75 13.88 1.99
N ASP A 122 34.61 13.83 3.30
CA ASP A 122 33.56 14.61 3.98
C ASP A 122 33.92 16.11 3.90
N PRO A 123 33.11 16.94 3.24
CA PRO A 123 33.41 18.36 3.05
C PRO A 123 33.32 19.18 4.35
N ASP A 124 32.53 18.71 5.31
CA ASP A 124 32.32 19.41 6.59
C ASP A 124 33.42 19.10 7.60
N LEU A 125 33.94 17.87 7.57
CA LEU A 125 35.04 17.43 8.46
C LEU A 125 36.44 17.56 7.82
N GLY A 126 36.51 17.61 6.49
CA GLY A 126 37.78 17.60 5.75
C GLY A 126 38.57 16.28 5.89
N ILE A 127 37.88 15.18 6.22
CA ILE A 127 38.48 13.87 6.49
C ILE A 127 38.01 12.89 5.41
N LEU A 128 38.98 12.09 4.90
CA LEU A 128 38.65 10.99 3.98
C LEU A 128 38.06 9.81 4.78
N MET A 129 36.81 9.50 4.52
CA MET A 129 36.10 8.35 5.06
C MET A 129 36.33 7.14 4.16
N GLN A 130 36.68 6.00 4.75
CA GLN A 130 37.01 4.79 4.02
C GLN A 130 35.84 3.81 4.11
N ALA A 131 35.10 3.62 3.00
CA ALA A 131 33.96 2.74 2.88
C ALA A 131 32.78 3.01 3.86
N ALA A 132 33.04 3.64 5.01
CA ALA A 132 32.03 3.94 6.03
C ALA A 132 32.11 5.43 6.45
N HIS A 133 31.01 6.13 6.32
CA HIS A 133 30.81 7.45 6.89
C HIS A 133 30.49 7.30 8.38
N SER A 134 31.51 7.37 9.24
CA SER A 134 31.43 7.01 10.66
C SER A 134 32.36 7.85 11.53
N ILE A 135 32.21 7.73 12.85
CA ILE A 135 33.12 8.35 13.82
C ILE A 135 34.52 7.68 13.85
N LEU A 136 34.68 6.50 13.24
CA LEU A 136 35.87 5.69 13.31
C LEU A 136 37.09 6.39 12.69
N ASP A 137 36.95 6.86 11.43
CA ASP A 137 38.07 7.52 10.70
C ASP A 137 38.54 8.81 11.36
N PRO A 138 37.63 9.71 11.83
CA PRO A 138 38.06 10.86 12.64
C PRO A 138 38.86 10.48 13.89
N ILE A 139 38.39 9.49 14.66
CA ILE A 139 39.11 9.03 15.86
C ILE A 139 40.46 8.44 15.47
N ASN A 140 40.49 7.56 14.46
CA ASN A 140 41.73 6.93 13.99
C ASN A 140 42.76 7.97 13.52
N SER A 141 42.32 9.01 12.80
CA SER A 141 43.21 10.13 12.39
C SER A 141 43.86 10.80 13.59
N LYS A 142 43.10 11.04 14.69
CA LYS A 142 43.68 11.68 15.90
C LYS A 142 44.57 10.76 16.71
N LEU A 143 44.31 9.45 16.70
CA LEU A 143 45.19 8.47 17.31
C LEU A 143 46.51 8.32 16.54
N LEU A 144 46.46 8.35 15.21
CA LEU A 144 47.68 8.33 14.37
C LEU A 144 48.53 9.56 14.56
N ASP A 145 47.96 10.75 14.88
CA ASP A 145 48.74 11.96 15.24
C ASP A 145 49.67 11.73 16.43
N ILE A 146 49.36 10.77 17.32
CA ILE A 146 50.16 10.38 18.49
C ILE A 146 50.89 9.03 18.30
N GLY A 147 50.81 8.43 17.12
CA GLY A 147 51.49 7.18 16.77
C GLY A 147 50.85 5.91 17.33
N VAL A 148 49.57 5.95 17.66
CA VAL A 148 48.78 4.81 18.22
C VAL A 148 47.76 4.38 17.19
N THR A 149 47.55 3.08 16.99
CA THR A 149 46.47 2.53 16.19
C THR A 149 45.23 2.26 17.08
N ILE A 150 44.06 2.12 16.46
CA ILE A 150 42.80 1.93 17.23
C ILE A 150 42.79 0.59 18.00
N GLU A 151 43.54 -0.41 17.51
CA GLU A 151 43.67 -1.73 18.13
C GLU A 151 44.55 -1.69 19.37
N GLU A 152 45.52 -0.77 19.42
CA GLU A 152 46.47 -0.59 20.51
C GLU A 152 46.02 0.48 21.51
N ALA A 153 45.02 1.30 21.12
CA ALA A 153 44.57 2.43 21.89
C ALA A 153 43.89 2.04 23.20
N SER A 154 44.27 2.69 24.27
CA SER A 154 43.53 2.62 25.54
C SER A 154 42.23 3.43 25.49
N THR A 155 41.30 3.15 26.40
CA THR A 155 40.06 3.95 26.53
C THR A 155 40.37 5.44 26.74
N GLU A 156 41.46 5.77 27.49
CA GLU A 156 41.86 7.14 27.77
C GLU A 156 42.30 7.86 26.50
N GLU A 157 43.03 7.20 25.62
CA GLU A 157 43.52 7.78 24.35
C GLU A 157 42.35 8.00 23.38
N ILE A 158 41.37 7.07 23.30
CA ILE A 158 40.13 7.24 22.50
C ILE A 158 39.33 8.44 23.02
N LYS A 159 39.10 8.54 24.32
CA LYS A 159 38.39 9.68 24.92
C LYS A 159 39.10 11.02 24.71
N LEU A 160 40.40 11.01 24.74
CA LEU A 160 41.22 12.19 24.44
C LEU A 160 41.08 12.59 22.95
N ALA A 161 41.14 11.62 22.05
CA ALA A 161 40.91 11.85 20.61
C ALA A 161 39.51 12.44 20.34
N VAL A 162 38.47 11.88 20.94
CA VAL A 162 37.08 12.38 20.87
C VAL A 162 36.99 13.81 21.42
N HIS A 163 37.59 14.07 22.59
CA HIS A 163 37.60 15.42 23.16
C HIS A 163 38.25 16.44 22.21
N ARG A 164 39.37 16.10 21.59
CA ARG A 164 40.11 16.99 20.64
C ARG A 164 39.28 17.23 19.36
N LEU A 165 38.59 16.22 18.85
CA LEU A 165 37.69 16.35 17.70
C LEU A 165 36.51 17.30 18.00
N ILE A 166 35.87 17.11 19.13
CA ILE A 166 34.68 17.89 19.51
C ILE A 166 35.02 19.31 19.90
N SER A 167 36.20 19.52 20.50
CA SER A 167 36.68 20.86 20.93
C SER A 167 37.18 21.71 19.76
N ASN A 168 37.44 21.14 18.59
CA ASN A 168 37.85 21.87 17.41
C ASN A 168 36.63 22.29 16.58
N PRO A 169 36.40 23.58 16.33
CA PRO A 169 35.25 24.06 15.54
C PRO A 169 35.13 23.44 14.14
N GLN A 170 36.25 23.05 13.51
CA GLN A 170 36.26 22.44 12.18
C GLN A 170 35.82 20.98 12.18
N THR A 171 35.92 20.27 13.28
CA THR A 171 35.61 18.84 13.39
C THR A 171 34.47 18.55 14.39
N THR A 172 33.81 19.59 14.92
CA THR A 172 32.69 19.46 15.87
C THR A 172 31.52 18.64 15.30
N GLY A 173 31.34 18.55 13.97
CA GLY A 173 30.36 17.72 13.27
C GLY A 173 30.45 16.24 13.64
N VAL A 174 31.55 15.76 14.20
CA VAL A 174 31.68 14.40 14.75
C VAL A 174 30.62 14.08 15.81
N LEU A 175 30.05 15.08 16.49
CA LEU A 175 28.92 14.90 17.42
C LEU A 175 27.65 14.36 16.76
N ASP A 176 27.49 14.56 15.46
CA ASP A 176 26.29 14.11 14.76
C ASP A 176 26.26 12.59 14.57
N PHE A 177 27.39 11.90 14.72
CA PHE A 177 27.45 10.44 14.79
C PHE A 177 27.02 9.88 16.15
N LEU A 178 27.04 10.67 17.23
CA LEU A 178 26.77 10.20 18.57
C LEU A 178 25.27 10.26 18.91
N SER A 179 24.83 9.32 19.74
CA SER A 179 23.47 9.33 20.31
C SER A 179 23.16 10.68 20.99
N ARG A 180 21.89 11.10 20.90
CA ARG A 180 21.38 12.25 21.68
C ARG A 180 21.49 12.05 23.19
N HIS A 181 21.62 10.80 23.64
CA HIS A 181 21.85 10.43 25.03
C HIS A 181 23.34 10.43 25.40
N ALA A 182 24.22 10.81 24.45
CA ALA A 182 25.62 10.98 24.75
C ALA A 182 25.80 12.08 25.83
N SER A 183 26.62 11.80 26.80
CA SER A 183 26.92 12.68 27.92
C SER A 183 28.42 12.82 28.13
N TYR A 184 28.83 13.85 28.83
CA TYR A 184 30.22 14.04 29.15
C TYR A 184 30.41 14.49 30.60
N GLU A 185 31.56 14.08 31.16
CA GLU A 185 32.02 14.52 32.47
C GLU A 185 33.42 15.10 32.35
N PRO A 186 33.75 16.20 33.05
CA PRO A 186 35.11 16.72 33.13
C PRO A 186 36.01 15.73 33.90
N LYS A 187 37.06 15.23 33.27
CA LYS A 187 38.01 14.31 33.87
C LYS A 187 39.45 14.76 33.62
N ASP A 188 40.35 14.54 34.54
CA ASP A 188 41.79 14.78 34.37
C ASP A 188 42.43 13.49 33.83
N VAL A 189 43.02 13.56 32.66
CA VAL A 189 43.73 12.46 32.01
C VAL A 189 45.12 12.94 31.70
N ASN A 190 46.13 12.35 32.34
CA ASN A 190 47.54 12.68 32.18
C ASN A 190 47.86 14.19 32.41
N GLY A 191 47.10 14.90 33.26
CA GLY A 191 47.29 16.32 33.56
C GLY A 191 46.57 17.27 32.57
N GLU A 192 45.82 16.74 31.60
CA GLU A 192 44.97 17.50 30.70
C GLU A 192 43.50 17.33 31.15
N LYS A 193 42.78 18.44 31.32
CA LYS A 193 41.32 18.41 31.63
C LYS A 193 40.55 18.19 30.34
N ILE A 194 39.97 17.03 30.19
CA ILE A 194 39.18 16.65 29.04
C ILE A 194 37.69 16.55 29.38
N LEU A 195 36.85 16.67 28.36
CA LEU A 195 35.45 16.25 28.42
C LEU A 195 35.41 14.75 28.07
N TRP A 196 35.15 13.95 29.08
CA TRP A 196 35.07 12.48 28.94
C TRP A 196 33.68 12.11 28.41
N TRP A 197 33.61 11.92 27.09
CA TRP A 197 32.35 11.59 26.44
C TRP A 197 32.02 10.09 26.55
N VAL A 198 30.72 9.80 26.78
CA VAL A 198 30.13 8.46 26.79
C VAL A 198 28.91 8.50 25.87
N SER A 199 28.81 7.55 24.97
CA SER A 199 27.66 7.43 24.07
C SER A 199 27.15 6.01 24.02
N PRO A 200 25.85 5.75 24.31
CA PRO A 200 25.31 4.40 24.23
C PRO A 200 25.26 3.85 22.80
N ALA A 201 25.13 4.72 21.79
CA ALA A 201 25.04 4.32 20.40
C ALA A 201 25.75 5.31 19.48
N THR A 202 26.08 4.87 18.26
CA THR A 202 26.58 5.70 17.17
C THR A 202 25.89 5.33 15.88
N THR A 203 25.66 6.34 15.02
CA THR A 203 25.18 6.14 13.65
C THR A 203 26.34 6.11 12.68
N PHE A 204 26.23 5.34 11.62
CA PHE A 204 27.14 5.33 10.51
C PHE A 204 26.45 4.89 9.23
N SER A 205 27.09 5.10 8.08
CA SER A 205 26.56 4.62 6.79
C SER A 205 27.68 3.98 5.98
N ILE A 206 27.41 2.85 5.36
CA ILE A 206 28.31 2.25 4.37
C ILE A 206 28.07 2.93 3.02
N MET A 207 29.14 3.23 2.32
CA MET A 207 29.12 4.00 1.08
C MET A 207 29.45 3.10 -0.10
N THR A 208 28.53 3.02 -1.07
CA THR A 208 28.70 2.23 -2.28
C THR A 208 28.47 3.07 -3.54
N ASP A 209 29.03 2.64 -4.66
CA ASP A 209 28.92 3.29 -5.97
C ASP A 209 27.49 3.10 -6.50
N ASN A 210 26.71 4.17 -6.45
CA ASN A 210 25.30 4.12 -6.86
C ASN A 210 25.13 3.93 -8.37
N GLN A 211 26.09 4.34 -9.20
CA GLN A 211 26.01 4.15 -10.66
C GLN A 211 26.13 2.67 -11.02
N LYS A 212 27.02 1.93 -10.34
CA LYS A 212 27.14 0.47 -10.49
C LYS A 212 25.89 -0.28 -9.98
N LEU A 213 25.09 0.36 -9.13
CA LEU A 213 23.84 -0.18 -8.58
C LEU A 213 22.59 0.24 -9.37
N GLY A 214 22.74 0.80 -10.57
CA GLY A 214 21.63 1.21 -11.43
C GLY A 214 21.18 2.67 -11.25
N GLY A 215 21.82 3.46 -10.35
CA GLY A 215 21.43 4.85 -10.10
C GLY A 215 20.13 4.96 -9.27
N GLY A 216 19.55 6.17 -9.20
CA GLY A 216 18.33 6.44 -8.44
C GLY A 216 18.48 6.40 -6.91
N GLY A 217 17.40 6.67 -6.19
CA GLY A 217 17.33 6.60 -4.73
C GLY A 217 16.77 5.25 -4.22
N LEU A 218 16.79 5.06 -2.91
CA LEU A 218 15.96 4.06 -2.24
C LEU A 218 14.56 4.63 -2.11
N GLU A 219 13.70 4.35 -3.07
CA GLU A 219 12.27 4.61 -2.90
C GLU A 219 11.68 3.50 -2.04
N ILE A 220 11.23 3.86 -0.84
CA ILE A 220 10.44 2.97 0.00
C ILE A 220 9.05 2.89 -0.65
N GLY A 221 8.87 1.89 -1.48
CA GLY A 221 7.64 1.60 -2.19
C GLY A 221 7.26 0.15 -1.99
N VAL A 222 5.99 -0.14 -2.05
CA VAL A 222 5.50 -1.50 -2.00
C VAL A 222 5.74 -2.16 -3.37
N GLY A 223 6.93 -2.70 -3.55
CA GLY A 223 7.42 -3.37 -4.75
C GLY A 223 8.42 -2.52 -5.53
N GLY A 224 9.68 -2.59 -5.16
CA GLY A 224 10.76 -1.86 -5.81
C GLY A 224 11.03 -2.26 -7.26
N GLU A 225 11.55 -1.33 -8.03
CA GLU A 225 12.16 -1.64 -9.31
C GLU A 225 13.32 -2.63 -9.12
N PRO A 226 13.72 -3.40 -10.14
CA PRO A 226 14.80 -4.39 -10.00
C PRO A 226 16.10 -3.83 -9.43
N ASP A 227 16.43 -2.57 -9.76
CA ASP A 227 17.64 -1.92 -9.26
C ASP A 227 17.55 -1.58 -7.76
N VAL A 228 16.38 -1.20 -7.27
CA VAL A 228 16.13 -0.99 -5.83
C VAL A 228 16.25 -2.31 -5.07
N ILE A 229 15.67 -3.39 -5.58
CA ILE A 229 15.76 -4.73 -4.98
C ILE A 229 17.21 -5.22 -4.93
N ASN A 230 18.00 -4.97 -5.98
CA ASN A 230 19.42 -5.33 -5.99
C ASN A 230 20.23 -4.56 -4.93
N LYS A 231 19.95 -3.26 -4.76
CA LYS A 231 20.56 -2.46 -3.68
C LYS A 231 20.23 -3.01 -2.30
N GLU A 232 18.97 -3.39 -2.08
CA GLU A 232 18.54 -3.95 -0.81
C GLU A 232 19.16 -5.32 -0.51
N HIS A 233 19.34 -6.17 -1.53
CA HIS A 233 20.12 -7.40 -1.36
C HIS A 233 21.57 -7.13 -0.96
N LEU A 234 22.21 -6.14 -1.58
CA LEU A 234 23.56 -5.70 -1.19
C LEU A 234 23.56 -5.17 0.25
N ASN A 235 22.59 -4.35 0.63
CA ASN A 235 22.47 -3.80 1.97
C ASN A 235 22.31 -4.93 3.03
N ARG A 236 21.48 -5.96 2.78
CA ARG A 236 21.39 -7.13 3.65
C ARG A 236 22.71 -7.87 3.76
N ARG A 237 23.43 -8.03 2.64
CA ARG A 237 24.76 -8.67 2.63
C ARG A 237 25.78 -7.88 3.43
N ILE A 238 25.81 -6.56 3.30
CA ILE A 238 26.65 -5.67 4.11
C ILE A 238 26.33 -5.84 5.59
N LYS A 239 25.05 -5.82 5.96
CA LYS A 239 24.61 -6.03 7.35
C LYS A 239 25.11 -7.37 7.91
N GLU A 240 24.97 -8.47 7.16
CA GLU A 240 25.44 -9.81 7.56
C GLU A 240 26.94 -9.84 7.92
N VAL A 241 27.75 -9.08 7.17
CA VAL A 241 29.19 -9.01 7.42
C VAL A 241 29.54 -8.15 8.65
N LEU A 242 28.71 -7.16 8.95
CA LEU A 242 28.93 -6.21 10.04
C LEU A 242 28.32 -6.66 11.38
N ILE A 243 27.48 -7.68 11.43
CA ILE A 243 26.93 -8.22 12.68
C ILE A 243 28.06 -8.78 13.56
N ASP A 244 28.04 -8.42 14.84
CA ASP A 244 28.97 -8.94 15.83
C ASP A 244 28.39 -10.08 16.67
N ASP A 245 28.81 -11.31 16.37
CA ASP A 245 28.36 -12.50 17.09
C ASP A 245 28.99 -12.62 18.51
N GLU A 246 30.02 -11.82 18.81
CA GLU A 246 30.71 -11.83 20.10
C GLU A 246 30.05 -10.93 21.15
N GLY A 247 29.11 -10.07 20.72
CA GLY A 247 28.28 -9.24 21.61
C GLY A 247 28.98 -7.96 22.11
N HIS A 248 29.94 -7.42 21.36
CA HIS A 248 30.54 -6.13 21.68
C HIS A 248 29.60 -4.98 21.35
N TYR A 249 28.75 -5.16 20.30
CA TYR A 249 27.72 -4.22 19.91
C TYR A 249 26.54 -4.93 19.23
N ASP A 250 25.37 -4.32 19.30
CA ASP A 250 24.18 -4.66 18.54
C ASP A 250 24.09 -3.75 17.30
N LEU A 251 23.69 -4.31 16.14
CA LEU A 251 23.62 -3.59 14.87
C LEU A 251 22.22 -3.58 14.29
N TRP A 252 21.71 -2.40 14.00
CA TRP A 252 20.42 -2.17 13.40
C TRP A 252 20.55 -1.51 12.02
N GLY A 253 19.96 -2.11 10.98
CA GLY A 253 19.81 -1.49 9.67
C GLY A 253 18.61 -0.52 9.68
N ILE A 254 18.79 0.69 9.13
CA ILE A 254 17.77 1.72 9.13
C ILE A 254 17.08 1.76 7.77
N ALA A 255 15.97 1.05 7.65
CA ALA A 255 15.19 0.93 6.42
C ALA A 255 16.02 0.52 5.18
N ILE A 256 17.00 -0.36 5.38
CA ILE A 256 18.00 -0.74 4.36
C ILE A 256 17.44 -1.71 3.31
N ASP A 257 16.30 -2.37 3.58
CA ASP A 257 15.72 -3.47 2.81
C ASP A 257 14.17 -3.47 2.85
N ALA A 258 13.58 -2.28 2.86
CA ALA A 258 12.14 -2.09 3.04
C ALA A 258 11.28 -2.84 2.00
N ASN A 259 11.71 -2.89 0.74
CA ASN A 259 10.95 -3.57 -0.32
C ASN A 259 11.06 -5.09 -0.21
N LEU A 260 12.24 -5.61 0.16
CA LEU A 260 12.43 -7.04 0.44
C LEU A 260 11.62 -7.48 1.66
N GLU A 261 11.61 -6.68 2.72
CA GLU A 261 10.79 -6.94 3.91
C GLU A 261 9.29 -6.95 3.56
N ALA A 262 8.83 -5.98 2.76
CA ALA A 262 7.46 -5.97 2.25
C ALA A 262 7.12 -7.20 1.40
N GLN A 263 8.07 -7.71 0.62
CA GLN A 263 7.90 -8.93 -0.15
C GLN A 263 7.82 -10.15 0.77
N ASP A 264 8.72 -10.30 1.72
CA ASP A 264 8.79 -11.41 2.68
C ASP A 264 7.50 -11.47 3.54
N GLU A 265 7.05 -10.31 4.06
CA GLU A 265 5.79 -10.20 4.79
C GLU A 265 4.56 -10.46 3.89
N GLY A 266 4.61 -10.00 2.64
CA GLY A 266 3.57 -10.26 1.65
C GLY A 266 3.41 -11.76 1.36
N GLU A 267 4.51 -12.49 1.22
CA GLU A 267 4.51 -13.94 1.03
C GLU A 267 3.97 -14.67 2.27
N SER A 268 4.36 -14.25 3.48
CA SER A 268 3.83 -14.81 4.74
C SER A 268 2.32 -14.59 4.88
N SER A 269 1.81 -13.47 4.38
CA SER A 269 0.38 -13.14 4.36
C SER A 269 -0.45 -14.08 3.48
N GLY A 270 0.18 -14.82 2.57
CA GLY A 270 -0.48 -15.80 1.69
C GLY A 270 -1.27 -16.87 2.44
N VAL A 271 -0.83 -17.30 3.63
CA VAL A 271 -1.53 -18.26 4.47
C VAL A 271 -2.90 -17.73 4.93
N TYR A 272 -2.98 -16.44 5.25
CA TYR A 272 -4.22 -15.79 5.68
C TYR A 272 -5.21 -15.64 4.53
N ILE A 273 -4.72 -15.36 3.31
CA ILE A 273 -5.53 -15.35 2.09
C ILE A 273 -6.11 -16.75 1.85
N MET A 274 -5.29 -17.80 1.99
CA MET A 274 -5.74 -19.19 1.86
C MET A 274 -6.84 -19.52 2.87
N ALA A 275 -6.65 -19.17 4.13
CA ALA A 275 -7.62 -19.40 5.17
C ALA A 275 -8.93 -18.67 4.88
N THR A 276 -8.87 -17.43 4.37
CA THR A 276 -10.04 -16.64 3.96
C THR A 276 -10.84 -17.36 2.86
N VAL A 277 -10.17 -17.85 1.81
CA VAL A 277 -10.84 -18.59 0.72
C VAL A 277 -11.47 -19.87 1.24
N ILE A 278 -10.74 -20.64 2.06
CA ILE A 278 -11.25 -21.89 2.65
C ILE A 278 -12.49 -21.59 3.47
N CYS A 279 -12.44 -20.61 4.37
CA CYS A 279 -13.58 -20.26 5.22
C CYS A 279 -14.78 -19.76 4.42
N ALA A 280 -14.56 -18.91 3.41
CA ALA A 280 -15.64 -18.45 2.53
C ALA A 280 -16.33 -19.63 1.83
N LEU A 281 -15.57 -20.56 1.27
CA LEU A 281 -16.13 -21.76 0.62
C LEU A 281 -16.82 -22.72 1.59
N LEU A 282 -16.31 -22.87 2.81
CA LEU A 282 -16.96 -23.68 3.83
C LEU A 282 -18.28 -23.05 4.30
N VAL A 283 -18.32 -21.72 4.45
CA VAL A 283 -19.57 -21.01 4.79
C VAL A 283 -20.60 -21.18 3.66
N ILE A 284 -20.21 -21.06 2.38
CA ILE A 284 -21.08 -21.33 1.24
C ILE A 284 -21.60 -22.78 1.29
N GLY A 285 -20.71 -23.75 1.51
CA GLY A 285 -21.04 -25.17 1.63
C GLY A 285 -22.02 -25.46 2.76
N PHE A 286 -21.82 -24.83 3.92
CA PHE A 286 -22.67 -24.96 5.10
C PHE A 286 -24.04 -24.27 4.87
N ALA A 287 -24.05 -23.02 4.40
CA ALA A 287 -25.26 -22.25 4.15
C ALA A 287 -26.19 -22.93 3.10
N LEU A 288 -25.57 -23.50 2.06
CA LEU A 288 -26.27 -24.17 0.98
C LEU A 288 -26.40 -25.67 1.18
N LYS A 289 -25.76 -26.27 2.19
CA LYS A 289 -25.77 -27.73 2.44
C LYS A 289 -25.51 -28.56 1.17
N SER A 290 -24.51 -28.17 0.35
CA SER A 290 -24.30 -28.75 -0.98
C SER A 290 -22.84 -28.81 -1.37
N TYR A 291 -22.33 -30.02 -1.57
CA TYR A 291 -21.01 -30.24 -2.19
C TYR A 291 -20.87 -29.54 -3.55
N TRP A 292 -21.86 -29.69 -4.42
CA TRP A 292 -21.85 -29.12 -5.76
C TRP A 292 -21.75 -27.59 -5.74
N ALA A 293 -22.45 -26.94 -4.80
CA ALA A 293 -22.33 -25.51 -4.64
C ALA A 293 -20.91 -25.09 -4.24
N THR A 294 -20.30 -25.80 -3.28
CA THR A 294 -18.90 -25.52 -2.88
C THR A 294 -17.92 -25.74 -4.05
N ALA A 295 -18.07 -26.85 -4.80
CA ALA A 295 -17.21 -27.17 -5.93
C ALA A 295 -17.32 -26.13 -7.06
N ILE A 296 -18.54 -25.75 -7.42
CA ILE A 296 -18.80 -24.75 -8.48
C ILE A 296 -18.27 -23.37 -8.05
N CYS A 297 -18.51 -22.97 -6.80
CA CYS A 297 -18.01 -21.69 -6.29
C CYS A 297 -16.49 -21.66 -6.17
N GLY A 298 -15.86 -22.73 -5.67
CA GLY A 298 -14.40 -22.78 -5.54
C GLY A 298 -13.67 -22.69 -6.89
N ILE A 299 -14.13 -23.46 -7.87
CA ILE A 299 -13.61 -23.39 -9.24
C ILE A 299 -13.95 -22.02 -9.86
N GLY A 300 -15.16 -21.51 -9.62
CA GLY A 300 -15.59 -20.19 -10.07
C GLY A 300 -14.68 -19.06 -9.56
N LEU A 301 -14.26 -19.09 -8.30
CA LEU A 301 -13.30 -18.13 -7.74
C LEU A 301 -11.93 -18.21 -8.42
N GLY A 302 -11.45 -19.41 -8.75
CA GLY A 302 -10.23 -19.58 -9.53
C GLY A 302 -10.34 -19.00 -10.95
N ILE A 303 -11.48 -19.22 -11.64
CA ILE A 303 -11.77 -18.62 -12.95
C ILE A 303 -11.83 -17.09 -12.84
N LEU A 304 -12.45 -16.58 -11.78
CA LEU A 304 -12.49 -15.15 -11.46
C LEU A 304 -11.10 -14.52 -11.41
N MET A 305 -10.13 -15.22 -10.82
CA MET A 305 -8.76 -14.76 -10.76
C MET A 305 -8.13 -14.65 -12.16
N ILE A 306 -8.42 -15.61 -13.05
CA ILE A 306 -7.98 -15.54 -14.45
C ILE A 306 -8.60 -14.33 -15.16
N TRP A 307 -9.90 -14.07 -14.92
CA TRP A 307 -10.59 -12.91 -15.49
C TRP A 307 -10.03 -11.60 -14.99
N LEU A 308 -9.81 -11.47 -13.66
CA LEU A 308 -9.21 -10.29 -13.07
C LEU A 308 -7.83 -9.99 -13.67
N LYS A 309 -6.91 -10.95 -13.59
CA LYS A 309 -5.53 -10.76 -14.10
C LYS A 309 -5.49 -10.58 -15.62
N GLY A 310 -6.30 -11.34 -16.38
CA GLY A 310 -6.33 -11.26 -17.84
C GLY A 310 -6.95 -9.98 -18.37
N ILE A 311 -8.06 -9.50 -17.79
CA ILE A 311 -8.68 -8.23 -18.20
C ILE A 311 -7.81 -7.05 -17.76
N SER A 312 -7.24 -7.08 -16.53
CA SER A 312 -6.32 -6.05 -16.07
C SER A 312 -5.12 -5.91 -16.99
N ALA A 313 -4.54 -7.02 -17.44
CA ALA A 313 -3.44 -7.02 -18.40
C ALA A 313 -3.86 -6.45 -19.78
N LEU A 314 -5.07 -6.76 -20.27
CA LEU A 314 -5.58 -6.25 -21.55
C LEU A 314 -5.74 -4.72 -21.56
N ILE A 315 -6.15 -4.13 -20.45
CA ILE A 315 -6.36 -2.67 -20.34
C ILE A 315 -5.15 -1.94 -19.75
N GLY A 316 -4.04 -2.66 -19.50
CA GLY A 316 -2.78 -2.07 -19.04
C GLY A 316 -2.82 -1.59 -17.58
N LEU A 317 -3.63 -2.21 -16.71
CA LEU A 317 -3.59 -1.89 -15.28
C LEU A 317 -2.27 -2.36 -14.69
N LYS A 318 -1.56 -1.45 -14.05
CA LYS A 318 -0.31 -1.75 -13.34
C LYS A 318 -0.59 -2.62 -12.12
N SER A 319 0.40 -3.45 -11.76
CA SER A 319 0.37 -4.27 -10.55
C SER A 319 0.80 -3.47 -9.32
N GLY A 320 0.70 -4.09 -8.16
CA GLY A 320 1.16 -3.53 -6.89
C GLY A 320 0.64 -4.38 -5.74
N LEU A 321 1.32 -4.40 -4.61
CA LEU A 321 0.97 -5.23 -3.46
C LEU A 321 -0.51 -5.09 -3.07
N VAL A 322 -1.01 -3.86 -3.01
CA VAL A 322 -2.40 -3.55 -2.69
C VAL A 322 -3.36 -4.14 -3.72
N ILE A 323 -3.07 -3.99 -5.01
CA ILE A 323 -3.92 -4.46 -6.10
C ILE A 323 -3.87 -5.98 -6.18
N ASP A 324 -2.69 -6.57 -6.02
CA ASP A 324 -2.47 -8.00 -6.22
C ASP A 324 -2.97 -8.86 -5.05
N LEU A 325 -3.06 -8.33 -3.84
CA LEU A 325 -3.51 -9.05 -2.65
C LEU A 325 -4.90 -8.60 -2.17
N ILE A 326 -5.16 -7.30 -2.07
CA ILE A 326 -6.42 -6.78 -1.51
C ILE A 326 -7.60 -6.99 -2.47
N VAL A 327 -7.42 -6.75 -3.79
CA VAL A 327 -8.49 -6.95 -4.78
C VAL A 327 -8.96 -8.40 -4.84
N PRO A 328 -8.09 -9.42 -4.93
CA PRO A 328 -8.50 -10.83 -4.84
C PRO A 328 -9.31 -11.18 -3.59
N ILE A 329 -8.91 -10.69 -2.42
CA ILE A 329 -9.64 -10.96 -1.16
C ILE A 329 -11.05 -10.32 -1.21
N SER A 330 -11.12 -9.05 -1.63
CA SER A 330 -12.39 -8.34 -1.80
C SER A 330 -13.30 -9.06 -2.82
N MET A 331 -12.71 -9.54 -3.93
CA MET A 331 -13.39 -10.30 -4.97
C MET A 331 -13.96 -11.62 -4.46
N ILE A 332 -13.26 -12.34 -3.58
CA ILE A 332 -13.72 -13.59 -2.97
C ILE A 332 -14.96 -13.31 -2.12
N SER A 333 -14.92 -12.26 -1.32
CA SER A 333 -16.05 -11.83 -0.49
C SER A 333 -17.28 -11.45 -1.33
N LEU A 334 -17.12 -10.54 -2.29
CA LEU A 334 -18.19 -10.11 -3.20
C LEU A 334 -18.72 -11.28 -4.06
N GLY A 335 -17.82 -12.15 -4.51
CA GLY A 335 -18.21 -13.35 -5.27
C GLY A 335 -19.06 -14.32 -4.44
N ALA A 336 -18.72 -14.48 -3.16
CA ALA A 336 -19.52 -15.30 -2.24
C ALA A 336 -20.94 -14.77 -2.08
N ASP A 337 -21.11 -13.45 -2.04
CA ASP A 337 -22.41 -12.79 -1.94
C ASP A 337 -23.29 -13.09 -3.15
N PHE A 338 -22.80 -12.87 -4.37
CA PHE A 338 -23.54 -13.21 -5.60
C PHE A 338 -23.90 -14.71 -5.64
N ALA A 339 -22.95 -15.59 -5.25
CA ALA A 339 -23.17 -17.03 -5.23
C ALA A 339 -24.27 -17.42 -4.23
N ILE A 340 -24.19 -16.94 -2.98
CA ILE A 340 -25.15 -17.29 -1.92
C ILE A 340 -26.57 -16.87 -2.32
N HIS A 341 -26.73 -15.62 -2.79
CA HIS A 341 -28.04 -15.11 -3.18
C HIS A 341 -28.62 -15.88 -4.38
N ALA A 342 -27.85 -16.10 -5.44
CA ALA A 342 -28.32 -16.80 -6.63
C ALA A 342 -28.60 -18.28 -6.39
N LEU A 343 -27.67 -19.00 -5.74
CA LEU A 343 -27.80 -20.44 -5.50
C LEU A 343 -28.88 -20.79 -4.44
N ARG A 344 -28.99 -19.95 -3.39
CA ARG A 344 -30.03 -20.13 -2.37
C ARG A 344 -31.41 -19.96 -2.99
N ARG A 345 -31.62 -18.91 -3.80
CA ARG A 345 -32.90 -18.69 -4.48
C ARG A 345 -33.25 -19.84 -5.43
N TYR A 346 -32.27 -20.35 -6.17
CA TYR A 346 -32.47 -21.54 -7.01
C TYR A 346 -32.91 -22.76 -6.18
N LYS A 347 -32.31 -23.00 -5.02
CA LYS A 347 -32.71 -24.10 -4.13
C LYS A 347 -34.07 -23.91 -3.51
N GLU A 348 -34.44 -22.68 -3.13
CA GLU A 348 -35.80 -22.37 -2.65
C GLU A 348 -36.85 -22.73 -3.68
N GLU A 349 -36.63 -22.32 -4.93
CA GLU A 349 -37.59 -22.63 -6.01
C GLU A 349 -37.60 -24.14 -6.36
N LYS A 350 -36.47 -24.82 -6.28
CA LYS A 350 -36.40 -26.27 -6.48
C LYS A 350 -37.17 -27.03 -5.38
N ASN A 351 -37.15 -26.56 -4.14
CA ASN A 351 -37.86 -27.13 -3.02
C ASN A 351 -39.41 -26.99 -3.19
N ASN A 352 -39.86 -25.99 -3.97
CA ASN A 352 -41.26 -25.82 -4.34
C ASN A 352 -41.75 -26.85 -5.42
N GLN A 353 -41.02 -27.95 -5.59
CA GLN A 353 -41.34 -29.06 -6.53
C GLN A 353 -41.22 -28.70 -8.03
N TYR A 354 -40.58 -27.57 -8.38
CA TYR A 354 -40.31 -27.25 -9.77
C TYR A 354 -39.21 -28.16 -10.37
N THR A 355 -39.30 -28.40 -11.67
CA THR A 355 -38.18 -29.02 -12.39
C THR A 355 -36.95 -28.09 -12.35
N PRO A 356 -35.70 -28.58 -12.45
CA PRO A 356 -34.52 -27.76 -12.35
C PRO A 356 -34.53 -26.53 -13.26
N ARG A 357 -35.06 -26.66 -14.49
CA ARG A 357 -35.16 -25.51 -15.42
C ARG A 357 -36.19 -24.48 -14.99
N ILE A 358 -37.37 -24.92 -14.53
CA ILE A 358 -38.39 -24.00 -14.05
C ILE A 358 -37.93 -23.31 -12.77
N ALA A 359 -37.28 -24.04 -11.88
CA ALA A 359 -36.68 -23.49 -10.67
C ALA A 359 -35.60 -22.42 -10.99
N LEU A 360 -34.72 -22.67 -11.97
CA LEU A 360 -33.74 -21.68 -12.42
C LEU A 360 -34.45 -20.45 -13.01
N THR A 361 -35.48 -20.64 -13.85
CA THR A 361 -36.21 -19.51 -14.44
C THR A 361 -36.86 -18.65 -13.38
N ALA A 362 -37.54 -19.26 -12.41
CA ALA A 362 -38.18 -18.57 -11.30
C ALA A 362 -37.14 -17.84 -10.41
N ALA A 363 -36.00 -18.50 -10.09
CA ALA A 363 -34.92 -17.93 -9.28
C ALA A 363 -34.32 -16.71 -9.95
N ILE A 364 -33.91 -16.85 -11.23
CA ILE A 364 -33.26 -15.72 -11.95
C ILE A 364 -34.26 -14.56 -12.11
N THR A 365 -35.54 -14.85 -12.41
CA THR A 365 -36.58 -13.81 -12.50
C THR A 365 -36.73 -13.05 -11.18
N GLY A 366 -36.61 -13.73 -10.04
CA GLY A 366 -36.72 -13.13 -8.71
C GLY A 366 -35.48 -12.29 -8.30
N VAL A 367 -34.27 -12.77 -8.59
CA VAL A 367 -33.05 -12.20 -8.01
C VAL A 367 -32.23 -11.36 -9.00
N LEU A 368 -32.35 -11.59 -10.32
CA LEU A 368 -31.48 -10.91 -11.32
C LEU A 368 -31.53 -9.39 -11.21
N GLY A 369 -32.69 -8.81 -10.91
CA GLY A 369 -32.81 -7.35 -10.77
C GLY A 369 -32.00 -6.80 -9.60
N ALA A 370 -32.01 -7.52 -8.48
CA ALA A 370 -31.18 -7.17 -7.30
C ALA A 370 -29.69 -7.34 -7.59
N LEU A 371 -29.30 -8.49 -8.16
CA LEU A 371 -27.89 -8.78 -8.48
C LEU A 371 -27.30 -7.81 -9.51
N VAL A 372 -28.05 -7.43 -10.55
CA VAL A 372 -27.61 -6.41 -11.52
C VAL A 372 -27.47 -5.05 -10.85
N LEU A 373 -28.37 -4.72 -9.96
CA LEU A 373 -28.34 -3.44 -9.27
C LEU A 373 -27.16 -3.37 -8.30
N ALA A 374 -26.92 -4.45 -7.53
CA ALA A 374 -25.76 -4.62 -6.69
C ALA A 374 -24.45 -4.50 -7.51
N MET A 375 -24.32 -5.27 -8.59
CA MET A 375 -23.16 -5.16 -9.48
C MET A 375 -22.91 -3.73 -9.97
N LEU A 376 -23.97 -3.00 -10.34
CA LEU A 376 -23.83 -1.63 -10.85
C LEU A 376 -23.46 -0.64 -9.73
N THR A 377 -24.06 -0.77 -8.54
CA THR A 377 -23.73 0.09 -7.38
C THR A 377 -22.30 -0.13 -6.92
N ASP A 378 -21.87 -1.37 -6.82
CA ASP A 378 -20.47 -1.71 -6.46
C ASP A 378 -19.49 -1.21 -7.51
N SER A 379 -19.76 -1.48 -8.78
CA SER A 379 -18.86 -1.01 -9.87
C SER A 379 -18.75 0.50 -9.86
N ILE A 380 -19.82 1.25 -9.64
CA ILE A 380 -19.81 2.71 -9.56
C ILE A 380 -19.03 3.17 -8.31
N ALA A 381 -19.24 2.50 -7.16
CA ALA A 381 -18.52 2.82 -5.93
C ALA A 381 -17.00 2.64 -6.12
N PHE A 382 -16.56 1.55 -6.73
CA PHE A 382 -15.14 1.34 -7.02
C PHE A 382 -14.60 2.29 -8.09
N LEU A 383 -15.36 2.53 -9.17
CA LEU A 383 -14.96 3.47 -10.21
C LEU A 383 -14.93 4.94 -9.75
N SER A 384 -15.58 5.29 -8.62
CA SER A 384 -15.44 6.64 -8.04
C SER A 384 -13.99 6.96 -7.66
N ASN A 385 -13.16 5.95 -7.41
CA ASN A 385 -11.73 6.08 -7.16
C ASN A 385 -10.94 6.60 -8.38
N LEU A 386 -11.53 6.61 -9.59
CA LEU A 386 -10.93 7.29 -10.75
C LEU A 386 -10.78 8.81 -10.57
N SER A 387 -11.47 9.39 -9.58
CA SER A 387 -11.31 10.80 -9.20
C SER A 387 -10.09 11.07 -8.31
N SER A 388 -9.35 10.04 -7.90
CA SER A 388 -8.12 10.16 -7.12
C SER A 388 -6.97 10.70 -7.97
N SER A 389 -6.04 11.38 -7.33
CA SER A 389 -4.73 11.73 -7.90
C SER A 389 -3.67 10.64 -7.68
N ILE A 390 -3.98 9.58 -6.93
CA ILE A 390 -3.06 8.48 -6.59
C ILE A 390 -3.27 7.33 -7.57
N GLU A 391 -2.24 6.99 -8.35
CA GLU A 391 -2.32 5.96 -9.37
C GLU A 391 -2.73 4.58 -8.81
N ALA A 392 -2.17 4.18 -7.67
CA ALA A 392 -2.52 2.91 -7.01
C ALA A 392 -4.01 2.83 -6.65
N VAL A 393 -4.63 3.94 -6.22
CA VAL A 393 -6.07 4.01 -5.90
C VAL A 393 -6.93 3.92 -7.17
N ILE A 394 -6.51 4.58 -8.25
CA ILE A 394 -7.18 4.51 -9.57
C ILE A 394 -7.19 3.06 -10.09
N HIS A 395 -6.03 2.41 -10.09
CA HIS A 395 -5.89 1.03 -10.55
C HIS A 395 -6.61 0.04 -9.64
N PHE A 396 -6.59 0.25 -8.32
CA PHE A 396 -7.39 -0.53 -7.37
C PHE A 396 -8.88 -0.44 -7.67
N GLY A 397 -9.42 0.77 -7.84
CA GLY A 397 -10.83 0.97 -8.15
C GLY A 397 -11.24 0.30 -9.47
N SER A 398 -10.40 0.41 -10.49
CA SER A 398 -10.60 -0.22 -11.80
C SER A 398 -10.57 -1.76 -11.71
N ALA A 399 -9.58 -2.32 -11.03
CA ALA A 399 -9.44 -3.76 -10.82
C ALA A 399 -10.61 -4.34 -10.00
N ALA A 400 -11.03 -3.63 -8.94
CA ALA A 400 -12.18 -4.03 -8.13
C ALA A 400 -13.50 -4.00 -8.91
N ALA A 401 -13.72 -3.01 -9.78
CA ALA A 401 -14.89 -2.96 -10.67
C ALA A 401 -14.90 -4.13 -11.66
N ILE A 402 -13.74 -4.51 -12.23
CA ILE A 402 -13.60 -5.72 -13.05
C ILE A 402 -13.96 -6.97 -12.25
N ALA A 403 -13.47 -7.07 -11.02
CA ALA A 403 -13.72 -8.18 -10.11
C ALA A 403 -15.21 -8.35 -9.80
N VAL A 404 -15.93 -7.25 -9.53
CA VAL A 404 -17.38 -7.23 -9.31
C VAL A 404 -18.13 -7.73 -10.55
N PHE A 405 -17.81 -7.17 -11.72
CA PHE A 405 -18.44 -7.57 -12.98
C PHE A 405 -18.20 -9.05 -13.30
N ALA A 406 -17.00 -9.54 -13.15
CA ALA A 406 -16.64 -10.92 -13.35
C ALA A 406 -17.35 -11.84 -12.33
N SER A 407 -17.44 -11.44 -11.06
CA SER A 407 -18.13 -12.16 -9.98
C SER A 407 -19.62 -12.32 -10.28
N PHE A 408 -20.28 -11.26 -10.73
CA PHE A 408 -21.66 -11.29 -11.15
C PHE A 408 -21.91 -12.30 -12.27
N ILE A 409 -21.06 -12.33 -13.31
CA ILE A 409 -21.20 -13.26 -14.43
C ILE A 409 -20.93 -14.70 -13.97
N ILE A 410 -19.78 -14.95 -13.33
CA ILE A 410 -19.32 -16.33 -13.05
C ILE A 410 -20.12 -16.93 -11.89
N LEU A 411 -20.29 -16.21 -10.79
CA LEU A 411 -20.94 -16.72 -9.57
C LEU A 411 -22.43 -16.39 -9.50
N GLY A 412 -22.86 -15.24 -10.01
CA GLY A 412 -24.25 -14.83 -10.03
C GLY A 412 -25.10 -15.50 -11.13
N ILE A 413 -24.50 -15.75 -12.32
CA ILE A 413 -25.23 -16.31 -13.48
C ILE A 413 -24.77 -17.74 -13.81
N ILE A 414 -23.47 -17.97 -14.02
CA ILE A 414 -22.97 -19.27 -14.50
C ILE A 414 -23.08 -20.35 -13.41
N ALA A 415 -22.79 -20.03 -12.15
CA ALA A 415 -22.85 -21.01 -11.06
C ALA A 415 -24.26 -21.64 -10.88
N PRO A 416 -25.36 -20.87 -10.82
CA PRO A 416 -26.68 -21.48 -10.75
C PRO A 416 -27.08 -22.26 -12.03
N MET A 417 -26.61 -21.82 -13.22
CA MET A 417 -26.82 -22.58 -14.48
C MET A 417 -26.08 -23.92 -14.42
N LEU A 418 -24.84 -23.96 -13.93
CA LEU A 418 -24.09 -25.21 -13.80
C LEU A 418 -24.72 -26.13 -12.75
N LEU A 419 -25.13 -25.56 -11.60
CA LEU A 419 -25.85 -26.35 -10.58
C LEU A 419 -27.14 -26.95 -11.11
N MET A 420 -27.93 -26.21 -11.89
CA MET A 420 -29.12 -26.72 -12.57
C MET A 420 -28.77 -27.90 -13.47
N LYS A 421 -27.67 -27.82 -14.27
CA LYS A 421 -27.25 -28.90 -15.14
C LYS A 421 -26.84 -30.15 -14.37
N VAL A 422 -26.12 -29.99 -13.26
CA VAL A 422 -25.74 -31.07 -12.36
C VAL A 422 -27.00 -31.72 -11.76
N ASP A 423 -27.96 -30.91 -11.34
CA ASP A 423 -29.25 -31.43 -10.79
C ASP A 423 -30.06 -32.18 -11.86
N GLU A 424 -30.14 -31.73 -13.13
CA GLU A 424 -30.74 -32.45 -14.24
C GLU A 424 -30.09 -33.85 -14.41
N LEU A 425 -28.76 -33.92 -14.40
CA LEU A 425 -28.02 -35.18 -14.52
C LEU A 425 -28.22 -36.10 -13.32
N ALA A 426 -28.25 -35.55 -12.11
CA ALA A 426 -28.47 -36.29 -10.87
C ALA A 426 -29.91 -36.91 -10.82
N ASP A 427 -30.90 -36.11 -11.21
CA ASP A 427 -32.29 -36.56 -11.29
C ASP A 427 -32.44 -37.66 -12.36
N ALA A 428 -31.82 -37.50 -13.55
CA ALA A 428 -31.84 -38.51 -14.62
C ALA A 428 -31.08 -39.80 -14.24
N ALA A 429 -29.98 -39.69 -13.50
CA ALA A 429 -29.22 -40.83 -12.97
C ALA A 429 -29.92 -41.54 -11.78
N ARG A 430 -31.09 -41.07 -11.34
CA ARG A 430 -31.80 -41.52 -10.12
C ARG A 430 -30.81 -41.61 -8.91
N PHE A 431 -29.89 -40.66 -8.84
CA PHE A 431 -28.91 -40.63 -7.81
C PHE A 431 -29.50 -40.11 -6.51
N ARG A 432 -29.98 -41.01 -5.66
CA ARG A 432 -30.45 -40.70 -4.31
C ARG A 432 -29.37 -41.11 -3.30
N SER A 433 -29.01 -40.22 -2.49
CA SER A 433 -28.02 -40.36 -1.49
C SER A 433 -28.55 -40.06 -0.11
N THR A 434 -28.80 -41.11 0.67
CA THR A 434 -29.27 -41.03 2.05
C THR A 434 -28.38 -41.89 2.93
N GLY A 435 -27.93 -41.35 4.05
CA GLY A 435 -27.13 -42.07 5.07
C GLY A 435 -25.94 -41.31 5.65
N LYS A 436 -25.48 -41.70 6.84
CA LYS A 436 -24.35 -41.07 7.55
C LYS A 436 -23.03 -41.10 6.74
N ALA A 437 -22.77 -42.18 6.01
CA ALA A 437 -21.58 -42.30 5.17
C ALA A 437 -21.58 -41.26 4.04
N HIS A 438 -22.74 -40.91 3.52
CA HIS A 438 -22.86 -39.91 2.46
C HIS A 438 -22.70 -38.48 2.98
N LEU A 439 -23.14 -38.21 4.22
CA LEU A 439 -22.90 -36.91 4.87
C LEU A 439 -21.40 -36.71 5.05
N ALA A 440 -20.69 -37.75 5.47
CA ALA A 440 -19.22 -37.69 5.62
C ALA A 440 -18.51 -37.42 4.28
N THR A 441 -18.88 -38.14 3.19
CA THR A 441 -18.28 -37.91 1.85
C THR A 441 -18.58 -36.52 1.29
N ARG A 442 -19.77 -35.94 1.59
CA ARG A 442 -20.08 -34.55 1.21
C ARG A 442 -19.23 -33.57 1.96
N ILE A 443 -19.06 -33.72 3.27
CA ILE A 443 -18.25 -32.82 4.10
C ILE A 443 -16.77 -32.92 3.69
N THR A 444 -16.21 -34.12 3.59
CA THR A 444 -14.82 -34.32 3.20
C THR A 444 -14.55 -33.84 1.78
N GLY A 445 -15.48 -34.08 0.85
CA GLY A 445 -15.39 -33.58 -0.51
C GLY A 445 -15.45 -32.03 -0.57
N SER A 446 -16.31 -31.39 0.21
CA SER A 446 -16.39 -29.93 0.29
C SER A 446 -15.12 -29.32 0.87
N ILE A 447 -14.54 -29.92 1.91
CA ILE A 447 -13.26 -29.51 2.48
C ILE A 447 -12.14 -29.70 1.44
N GLY A 448 -12.09 -30.86 0.76
CA GLY A 448 -11.09 -31.13 -0.27
C GLY A 448 -11.12 -30.11 -1.41
N VAL A 449 -12.31 -29.76 -1.89
CA VAL A 449 -12.49 -28.70 -2.91
C VAL A 449 -12.03 -27.34 -2.39
N ALA A 450 -12.44 -26.98 -1.16
CA ALA A 450 -12.09 -25.68 -0.59
C ALA A 450 -10.56 -25.54 -0.49
N VAL A 451 -9.88 -26.56 0.01
CA VAL A 451 -8.41 -26.58 0.11
C VAL A 451 -7.77 -26.54 -1.28
N ALA A 452 -8.20 -27.39 -2.22
CA ALA A 452 -7.59 -27.44 -3.55
C ALA A 452 -7.80 -26.14 -4.35
N SER A 453 -9.01 -25.53 -4.27
CA SER A 453 -9.30 -24.26 -4.95
C SER A 453 -8.52 -23.11 -4.32
N SER A 454 -8.41 -23.05 -2.99
CA SER A 454 -7.63 -22.00 -2.33
C SER A 454 -6.14 -22.15 -2.63
N THR A 455 -5.61 -23.36 -2.63
CA THR A 455 -4.22 -23.61 -3.05
C THR A 455 -3.96 -23.15 -4.48
N ALA A 456 -4.89 -23.43 -5.42
CA ALA A 456 -4.75 -22.96 -6.80
C ALA A 456 -4.74 -21.42 -6.90
N ILE A 457 -5.60 -20.73 -6.13
CA ILE A 457 -5.68 -19.27 -6.11
C ILE A 457 -4.38 -18.68 -5.55
N ILE A 458 -3.87 -19.20 -4.43
CA ILE A 458 -2.62 -18.71 -3.84
C ILE A 458 -1.42 -18.93 -4.76
N LEU A 459 -1.29 -20.13 -5.32
CA LEU A 459 -0.23 -20.40 -6.28
C LEU A 459 -0.29 -19.43 -7.47
N MET A 460 -1.49 -19.01 -7.88
CA MET A 460 -1.68 -18.04 -8.96
C MET A 460 -1.32 -16.61 -8.57
N VAL A 461 -1.47 -16.26 -7.29
CA VAL A 461 -1.24 -14.91 -6.77
C VAL A 461 0.20 -14.73 -6.32
N ALA A 462 0.69 -15.62 -5.45
CA ALA A 462 1.92 -15.42 -4.69
C ALA A 462 3.14 -16.20 -5.22
N VAL A 463 2.94 -17.33 -5.93
CA VAL A 463 4.07 -18.20 -6.31
C VAL A 463 4.32 -18.22 -7.81
N SER A 464 3.35 -18.70 -8.59
CA SER A 464 3.47 -18.82 -10.04
C SER A 464 2.11 -18.90 -10.71
N LYS A 465 1.85 -17.96 -11.62
CA LYS A 465 0.63 -17.95 -12.44
C LYS A 465 0.41 -19.27 -13.18
N LEU A 466 1.48 -19.88 -13.70
CA LEU A 466 1.41 -21.14 -14.45
C LEU A 466 1.03 -22.31 -13.55
N VAL A 467 1.69 -22.45 -12.40
CA VAL A 467 1.42 -23.55 -11.45
C VAL A 467 -0.01 -23.41 -10.90
N GLY A 468 -0.46 -22.18 -10.60
CA GLY A 468 -1.82 -21.92 -10.16
C GLY A 468 -2.88 -22.32 -11.18
N VAL A 469 -2.70 -21.97 -12.46
CA VAL A 469 -3.62 -22.36 -13.55
C VAL A 469 -3.65 -23.87 -13.74
N ILE A 470 -2.51 -24.54 -13.70
CA ILE A 470 -2.43 -26.01 -13.79
C ILE A 470 -3.15 -26.66 -12.62
N THR A 471 -2.92 -26.18 -11.39
CA THR A 471 -3.58 -26.69 -10.18
C THR A 471 -5.10 -26.47 -10.22
N LEU A 472 -5.56 -25.31 -10.73
CA LEU A 472 -7.00 -25.05 -10.95
C LEU A 472 -7.59 -26.03 -11.97
N GLY A 473 -6.87 -26.31 -13.06
CA GLY A 473 -7.26 -27.31 -14.05
C GLY A 473 -7.39 -28.71 -13.44
N ALA A 474 -6.41 -29.14 -12.65
CA ALA A 474 -6.44 -30.43 -11.95
C ALA A 474 -7.61 -30.47 -10.93
N THR A 475 -7.83 -29.41 -10.18
CA THR A 475 -8.97 -29.28 -9.25
C THR A 475 -10.30 -29.39 -9.99
N THR A 476 -10.44 -28.73 -11.13
CA THR A 476 -11.65 -28.79 -11.98
C THR A 476 -11.88 -30.20 -12.49
N ILE A 477 -10.87 -30.89 -12.97
CA ILE A 477 -10.99 -32.28 -13.42
C ILE A 477 -11.38 -33.20 -12.27
N LEU A 478 -10.70 -33.11 -11.12
CA LEU A 478 -10.90 -34.03 -10.01
C LEU A 478 -12.27 -33.83 -9.31
N PHE A 479 -12.67 -32.58 -9.06
CA PHE A 479 -13.83 -32.30 -8.21
C PHE A 479 -15.08 -31.91 -9.00
N LEU A 480 -14.98 -31.60 -10.29
CA LEU A 480 -16.14 -31.26 -11.10
C LEU A 480 -16.33 -32.25 -12.26
N CYS A 481 -15.31 -32.45 -13.13
CA CYS A 481 -15.45 -33.26 -14.34
C CYS A 481 -15.62 -34.76 -14.04
N LEU A 482 -14.82 -35.35 -13.16
CA LEU A 482 -14.92 -36.76 -12.80
C LEU A 482 -16.26 -37.12 -12.12
N PRO A 483 -16.76 -36.34 -11.12
CA PRO A 483 -18.07 -36.58 -10.54
C PRO A 483 -19.21 -36.41 -11.53
N ILE A 484 -19.12 -35.45 -12.47
CA ILE A 484 -20.12 -35.28 -13.55
C ILE A 484 -20.06 -36.48 -14.51
N ALA A 485 -18.84 -36.92 -14.92
CA ALA A 485 -18.66 -38.10 -15.78
C ALA A 485 -19.27 -39.37 -15.14
N TYR A 486 -19.10 -39.53 -13.83
CA TYR A 486 -19.72 -40.61 -13.08
C TYR A 486 -21.28 -40.54 -13.14
N LEU A 487 -21.87 -39.36 -12.97
CA LEU A 487 -23.33 -39.19 -13.09
C LEU A 487 -23.82 -39.50 -14.48
N VAL A 488 -23.12 -39.07 -15.53
CA VAL A 488 -23.44 -39.36 -16.94
C VAL A 488 -23.35 -40.85 -17.23
N ALA A 489 -22.30 -41.52 -16.75
CA ALA A 489 -22.16 -42.98 -16.91
C ALA A 489 -23.31 -43.72 -16.22
N LYS A 490 -23.68 -43.31 -15.00
CA LYS A 490 -24.80 -43.90 -14.24
C LYS A 490 -26.13 -43.65 -14.91
N GLN A 491 -26.39 -42.46 -15.47
CA GLN A 491 -27.58 -42.19 -16.27
C GLN A 491 -27.74 -43.15 -17.44
N ARG A 492 -26.65 -43.38 -18.22
CA ARG A 492 -26.69 -44.33 -19.34
C ARG A 492 -26.96 -45.76 -18.92
N ILE A 493 -26.54 -46.17 -17.72
CA ILE A 493 -26.83 -47.52 -17.18
C ILE A 493 -28.35 -47.61 -16.82
N VAL A 494 -28.88 -46.58 -16.19
CA VAL A 494 -30.31 -46.51 -15.83
C VAL A 494 -31.22 -46.50 -17.07
N GLU A 495 -30.86 -45.76 -18.11
CA GLU A 495 -31.58 -45.71 -19.38
C GLU A 495 -31.61 -47.10 -20.08
N LYS A 496 -30.50 -47.87 -20.02
CA LYS A 496 -30.42 -49.22 -20.58
C LYS A 496 -31.23 -50.28 -19.80
N SER A 497 -31.50 -50.01 -18.51
CA SER A 497 -32.12 -51.00 -17.60
C SER A 497 -33.64 -51.08 -17.70
N ASN A 498 -34.31 -50.31 -18.53
CA ASN A 498 -35.81 -50.32 -18.83
C ASN A 498 -36.73 -50.58 -17.63
N SER A 499 -36.36 -50.28 -16.42
CA SER A 499 -37.19 -50.52 -15.22
C SER A 499 -38.25 -49.43 -15.05
N HIS A 500 -39.49 -49.72 -15.49
CA HIS A 500 -40.69 -48.96 -15.16
C HIS A 500 -41.01 -49.10 -13.65
N GLN A 501 -40.20 -48.58 -12.77
CA GLN A 501 -40.64 -48.41 -11.38
C GLN A 501 -41.18 -47.00 -11.20
N LEU A 502 -42.45 -46.96 -10.72
CA LEU A 502 -43.13 -45.75 -10.31
C LEU A 502 -42.23 -44.86 -9.45
N LEU A 503 -42.20 -43.59 -9.78
CA LEU A 503 -41.48 -42.57 -9.02
C LEU A 503 -42.00 -42.54 -7.57
N PRO A 504 -41.20 -42.87 -6.56
CA PRO A 504 -41.63 -42.66 -5.19
C PRO A 504 -41.66 -41.14 -4.91
N ASP A 505 -42.59 -40.74 -4.03
CA ASP A 505 -42.81 -39.38 -3.61
C ASP A 505 -41.49 -38.61 -3.36
N ARG A 506 -41.40 -37.42 -3.93
CA ARG A 506 -40.28 -36.51 -3.67
C ARG A 506 -40.26 -36.17 -2.19
N CYS A 507 -39.31 -36.71 -1.43
CA CYS A 507 -39.04 -36.20 -0.11
C CYS A 507 -38.55 -34.76 -0.25
N ILE A 508 -39.34 -33.82 0.20
CA ILE A 508 -38.96 -32.39 0.31
C ILE A 508 -37.84 -32.30 1.29
N ASP A 509 -36.68 -31.86 0.82
CA ASP A 509 -35.54 -31.55 1.70
C ASP A 509 -35.82 -30.15 2.32
N THR A 510 -36.74 -30.14 3.33
CA THR A 510 -37.24 -28.93 3.98
C THR A 510 -36.24 -28.20 4.86
N ASN A 511 -34.95 -28.58 4.79
CA ASN A 511 -33.91 -28.09 5.68
C ASN A 511 -33.16 -26.85 5.14
N LEU A 512 -33.89 -25.84 4.64
CA LEU A 512 -33.30 -24.49 4.54
C LEU A 512 -33.05 -23.95 5.95
N LEU A 513 -31.89 -23.34 6.13
CA LEU A 513 -31.53 -22.72 7.40
C LEU A 513 -32.54 -21.60 7.70
N THR A 514 -33.34 -21.72 8.75
CA THR A 514 -34.16 -20.64 9.30
C THR A 514 -33.56 -20.20 10.63
N ILE A 515 -33.44 -18.90 10.83
CA ILE A 515 -32.90 -18.30 12.07
C ILE A 515 -34.00 -17.43 12.68
N PRO A 516 -34.82 -17.97 13.60
CA PRO A 516 -35.95 -17.24 14.22
C PRO A 516 -35.54 -15.94 14.90
N ALA A 517 -34.29 -15.86 15.35
CA ALA A 517 -33.73 -14.67 16.00
C ALA A 517 -33.72 -13.44 15.08
N ILE A 518 -33.52 -13.61 13.76
CA ILE A 518 -33.53 -12.51 12.79
C ILE A 518 -34.93 -11.92 12.64
N GLU A 519 -35.90 -12.79 12.48
CA GLU A 519 -37.31 -12.37 12.41
C GLU A 519 -37.72 -11.62 13.67
N PHE A 520 -37.36 -12.15 14.86
CA PHE A 520 -37.63 -11.48 16.12
C PHE A 520 -36.97 -10.10 16.21
N LEU A 521 -35.68 -9.98 15.80
CA LEU A 521 -34.95 -8.73 15.83
C LEU A 521 -35.57 -7.66 14.94
N VAL A 522 -35.87 -8.02 13.68
CA VAL A 522 -36.48 -7.10 12.69
C VAL A 522 -37.88 -6.65 13.12
N ILE A 523 -38.72 -7.56 13.59
CA ILE A 523 -40.07 -7.22 14.03
C ILE A 523 -40.04 -6.36 15.30
N ARG A 524 -39.12 -6.65 16.22
CA ARG A 524 -38.94 -5.84 17.45
C ARG A 524 -38.52 -4.41 17.14
N SER A 525 -37.60 -4.21 16.18
CA SER A 525 -37.18 -2.86 15.76
C SER A 525 -38.33 -2.11 15.06
N VAL A 526 -39.06 -2.75 14.16
CA VAL A 526 -40.17 -2.14 13.40
C VAL A 526 -41.34 -1.74 14.28
N ARG A 527 -41.55 -2.39 15.43
CA ARG A 527 -42.59 -1.98 16.38
C ARG A 527 -42.38 -0.62 17.03
N HIS A 528 -41.13 -0.15 17.08
CA HIS A 528 -40.74 1.15 17.67
C HIS A 528 -39.80 1.94 16.73
N PRO A 529 -40.24 2.26 15.50
CA PRO A 529 -39.34 2.78 14.46
C PRO A 529 -38.71 4.13 14.84
N ILE A 530 -39.50 5.04 15.45
CA ILE A 530 -39.01 6.37 15.86
C ILE A 530 -37.91 6.25 16.94
N LEU A 531 -38.08 5.32 17.89
CA LEU A 531 -37.09 5.11 18.94
C LEU A 531 -35.76 4.58 18.35
N VAL A 532 -35.84 3.58 17.45
CA VAL A 532 -34.65 3.01 16.78
C VAL A 532 -33.95 4.05 15.93
N LEU A 533 -34.69 4.82 15.13
CA LEU A 533 -34.11 5.89 14.32
C LEU A 533 -33.53 7.01 15.17
N GLY A 534 -34.16 7.36 16.30
CA GLY A 534 -33.63 8.33 17.26
C GLY A 534 -32.29 7.88 17.88
N ILE A 535 -32.21 6.61 18.29
CA ILE A 535 -30.95 6.03 18.81
C ILE A 535 -29.88 6.00 17.72
N ALA A 536 -30.21 5.58 16.50
CA ALA A 536 -29.27 5.57 15.39
C ALA A 536 -28.76 6.99 15.07
N ALA A 537 -29.64 7.98 15.07
CA ALA A 537 -29.26 9.40 14.87
C ALA A 537 -28.33 9.91 15.98
N LEU A 538 -28.62 9.57 17.25
CA LEU A 538 -27.77 9.94 18.38
C LEU A 538 -26.37 9.32 18.27
N ILE A 539 -26.30 8.01 18.02
CA ILE A 539 -25.01 7.31 17.82
C ILE A 539 -24.26 7.95 16.66
N THR A 540 -24.92 8.25 15.55
CA THR A 540 -24.28 8.85 14.38
C THR A 540 -23.76 10.27 14.70
N SER A 541 -24.51 11.07 15.44
CA SER A 541 -24.07 12.43 15.83
C SER A 541 -22.79 12.36 16.69
N ILE A 542 -22.73 11.43 17.64
CA ILE A 542 -21.55 11.18 18.45
C ILE A 542 -20.39 10.67 17.57
N SER A 543 -20.68 9.77 16.64
CA SER A 543 -19.70 9.21 15.72
C SER A 543 -19.09 10.25 14.79
N ILE A 544 -19.88 11.18 14.26
CA ILE A 544 -19.39 12.28 13.43
C ILE A 544 -18.43 13.17 14.24
N PHE A 545 -18.74 13.45 15.52
CA PHE A 545 -17.85 14.22 16.38
C PHE A 545 -16.46 13.61 16.53
N PHE A 546 -16.38 12.28 16.64
CA PHE A 546 -15.09 11.57 16.71
C PHE A 546 -14.46 11.38 15.31
N ALA A 547 -15.26 11.13 14.28
CA ALA A 547 -14.78 10.95 12.91
C ALA A 547 -14.05 12.20 12.38
N VAL A 548 -14.52 13.40 12.73
CA VAL A 548 -13.88 14.67 12.32
C VAL A 548 -12.52 14.87 13.01
N LYS A 549 -12.26 14.20 14.12
CA LYS A 549 -10.99 14.24 14.84
C LYS A 549 -9.95 13.23 14.30
N LEU A 550 -10.32 12.41 13.33
CA LEU A 550 -9.42 11.45 12.73
C LEU A 550 -8.41 12.20 11.85
N GLU A 551 -7.17 12.17 12.25
CA GLU A 551 -6.08 12.85 11.55
C GLU A 551 -5.45 11.91 10.52
N PRO A 552 -5.08 12.44 9.35
CA PRO A 552 -4.26 11.68 8.40
C PRO A 552 -2.85 11.57 8.96
N VAL A 553 -2.39 10.35 9.13
CA VAL A 553 -1.02 10.04 9.57
C VAL A 553 -0.41 9.05 8.59
N PHE A 554 0.84 9.28 8.25
CA PHE A 554 1.65 8.35 7.47
C PHE A 554 2.93 8.09 8.25
N ASP A 555 3.03 6.91 8.82
CA ASP A 555 4.29 6.39 9.36
C ASP A 555 4.66 5.13 8.56
N VAL A 556 5.89 5.03 8.12
CA VAL A 556 6.39 3.85 7.38
C VAL A 556 6.25 2.59 8.25
N LYS A 557 6.38 2.71 9.56
CA LYS A 557 6.20 1.62 10.53
C LYS A 557 4.81 1.00 10.51
N ASP A 558 3.77 1.75 10.09
CA ASP A 558 2.40 1.24 10.00
C ASP A 558 2.22 0.22 8.87
N PHE A 559 3.20 0.10 7.97
CA PHE A 559 3.17 -0.83 6.84
C PHE A 559 3.81 -2.17 7.14
N TYR A 560 4.70 -2.25 8.14
CA TYR A 560 5.52 -3.42 8.44
C TYR A 560 5.20 -3.98 9.83
N ASP A 561 5.50 -5.26 10.03
CA ASP A 561 5.33 -5.90 11.32
C ASP A 561 6.13 -5.16 12.39
N SER A 562 5.52 -4.91 13.53
CA SER A 562 6.16 -4.25 14.68
C SER A 562 7.36 -5.01 15.23
N GLU A 563 7.42 -6.32 14.97
CA GLU A 563 8.52 -7.20 15.35
C GLU A 563 9.57 -7.36 14.24
N SER A 564 9.37 -6.74 13.06
CA SER A 564 10.35 -6.77 12.00
C SER A 564 11.61 -6.00 12.37
N GLU A 565 12.77 -6.47 11.88
CA GLU A 565 14.05 -5.81 12.16
C GLU A 565 14.07 -4.36 11.66
N MET A 566 13.38 -4.07 10.56
CA MET A 566 13.24 -2.73 10.03
C MET A 566 12.52 -1.79 11.01
N VAL A 567 11.38 -2.22 11.58
CA VAL A 567 10.62 -1.39 12.54
C VAL A 567 11.39 -1.23 13.85
N ILE A 568 12.05 -2.29 14.32
CA ILE A 568 12.92 -2.22 15.49
C ILE A 568 14.06 -1.23 15.25
N GLY A 569 14.76 -1.32 14.11
CA GLY A 569 15.83 -0.39 13.73
C GLY A 569 15.36 1.07 13.68
N LEU A 570 14.18 1.34 13.11
CA LEU A 570 13.58 2.68 13.11
C LEU A 570 13.22 3.15 14.52
N ASN A 571 12.78 2.27 15.41
CA ASN A 571 12.51 2.62 16.81
C ASN A 571 13.81 2.97 17.56
N GLN A 572 14.86 2.20 17.33
CA GLN A 572 16.19 2.48 17.90
C GLN A 572 16.75 3.80 17.36
N LEU A 573 16.59 4.07 16.07
CA LEU A 573 16.94 5.38 15.51
C LEU A 573 16.20 6.51 16.21
N ASP A 574 14.89 6.35 16.44
CA ASP A 574 14.09 7.33 17.16
C ASP A 574 14.55 7.56 18.58
N GLU A 575 15.01 6.50 19.25
CA GLU A 575 15.51 6.58 20.62
C GLU A 575 16.87 7.31 20.67
N HIS A 576 17.77 6.99 19.76
CA HIS A 576 19.15 7.49 19.82
C HIS A 576 19.39 8.78 19.04
N VAL A 577 18.71 9.00 17.93
CA VAL A 577 18.86 10.24 17.10
C VAL A 577 17.70 11.19 17.37
N GLY A 578 16.50 10.67 17.49
CA GLY A 578 15.30 11.44 17.82
C GLY A 578 14.99 12.49 16.75
N LYS A 579 14.54 13.67 17.24
CA LYS A 579 14.17 14.80 16.38
C LYS A 579 15.38 15.62 15.88
N SER A 580 16.60 15.29 16.31
CA SER A 580 17.80 16.13 16.05
C SER A 580 18.31 16.00 14.61
N GLY A 581 18.08 14.84 13.98
CA GLY A 581 18.63 14.54 12.64
C GLY A 581 17.90 15.25 11.51
N GLY A 582 16.66 15.67 11.69
CA GLY A 582 15.82 16.26 10.65
C GLY A 582 15.59 15.34 9.43
N GLU A 583 14.60 15.65 8.63
CA GLU A 583 14.45 15.07 7.29
C GLU A 583 14.80 16.11 6.22
N PRO A 584 15.43 15.71 5.10
CA PRO A 584 15.86 16.67 4.08
C PRO A 584 14.65 17.22 3.30
N GLY A 585 14.54 18.53 3.30
CA GLY A 585 13.79 19.30 2.32
C GLY A 585 14.72 19.84 1.25
N VAL A 586 14.22 20.11 0.07
CA VAL A 586 14.99 20.70 -1.02
C VAL A 586 14.20 21.79 -1.71
N VAL A 587 14.86 22.93 -1.94
CA VAL A 587 14.38 23.98 -2.85
C VAL A 587 15.05 23.79 -4.21
N TYR A 588 14.24 23.46 -5.19
CA TYR A 588 14.62 23.39 -6.59
C TYR A 588 14.62 24.79 -7.20
N VAL A 589 15.72 25.18 -7.83
CA VAL A 589 15.85 26.47 -8.51
C VAL A 589 16.32 26.24 -9.95
N ARG A 590 15.54 26.68 -10.93
CA ARG A 590 15.90 26.67 -12.34
C ARG A 590 15.98 28.09 -12.89
N GLY A 591 17.08 28.39 -13.57
CA GLY A 591 17.28 29.74 -14.10
C GLY A 591 18.62 29.88 -14.84
N ASP A 592 18.94 31.12 -15.14
CA ASP A 592 20.25 31.52 -15.65
C ASP A 592 21.25 31.68 -14.48
N LEU A 593 21.71 30.54 -13.96
CA LEU A 593 22.57 30.49 -12.78
C LEU A 593 24.03 30.88 -13.04
N VAL A 594 24.38 31.26 -14.24
CA VAL A 594 25.65 31.90 -14.59
C VAL A 594 25.57 33.44 -14.56
N ASP A 595 24.44 34.01 -14.20
CA ASP A 595 24.28 35.44 -13.88
C ASP A 595 24.68 35.67 -12.41
N PRO A 596 25.71 36.48 -12.10
CA PRO A 596 26.13 36.79 -10.72
C PRO A 596 24.97 37.31 -9.84
N ASN A 597 24.02 38.06 -10.40
CA ASN A 597 22.88 38.57 -9.65
C ASN A 597 21.92 37.45 -9.24
N ALA A 598 21.75 36.42 -10.07
CA ALA A 598 20.97 35.25 -9.70
C ALA A 598 21.61 34.50 -8.52
N LEU A 599 22.92 34.31 -8.51
CA LEU A 599 23.62 33.69 -7.38
C LEU A 599 23.55 34.54 -6.10
N LYS A 600 23.64 35.88 -6.22
CA LYS A 600 23.38 36.78 -5.07
C LYS A 600 21.99 36.64 -4.51
N ALA A 601 20.96 36.53 -5.38
CA ALA A 601 19.60 36.27 -4.96
C ALA A 601 19.46 34.93 -4.24
N ILE A 602 20.11 33.87 -4.74
CA ILE A 602 20.14 32.54 -4.09
C ILE A 602 20.89 32.60 -2.75
N SER A 603 22.01 33.32 -2.67
CA SER A 603 22.75 33.53 -1.42
C SER A 603 21.88 34.21 -0.36
N ASN A 604 21.18 35.30 -0.73
CA ASN A 604 20.23 35.98 0.15
C ASN A 604 19.09 35.08 0.60
N PHE A 605 18.57 34.25 -0.31
CA PHE A 605 17.55 33.24 0.02
C PHE A 605 18.07 32.24 1.05
N ILE A 606 19.30 31.70 0.87
CA ILE A 606 19.92 30.77 1.83
C ILE A 606 20.05 31.42 3.20
N GLU A 607 20.48 32.69 3.27
CA GLU A 607 20.55 33.43 4.55
C GLU A 607 19.17 33.61 5.18
N SER A 608 18.13 33.81 4.37
CA SER A 608 16.75 33.95 4.87
C SER A 608 16.22 32.69 5.53
N LEU A 609 16.74 31.49 5.15
CA LEU A 609 16.35 30.20 5.74
C LEU A 609 16.56 30.16 7.27
N ARG A 610 17.49 30.93 7.81
CA ARG A 610 17.73 31.05 9.26
C ARG A 610 16.52 31.60 10.03
N ASN A 611 15.68 32.36 9.35
CA ASN A 611 14.51 32.97 9.94
C ASN A 611 13.23 32.16 9.72
N ILE A 612 13.34 30.98 9.12
CA ILE A 612 12.20 30.12 8.82
C ILE A 612 12.02 29.11 9.96
N ASP A 613 10.80 29.01 10.43
CA ASP A 613 10.44 28.10 11.52
C ASP A 613 10.77 26.65 11.16
N HIS A 614 11.34 25.94 12.11
CA HIS A 614 11.65 24.51 12.01
C HIS A 614 12.73 24.11 10.99
N ILE A 615 13.53 25.04 10.46
CA ILE A 615 14.75 24.71 9.73
C ILE A 615 15.91 24.59 10.72
N ALA A 616 16.61 23.45 10.67
CA ALA A 616 17.76 23.21 11.55
C ALA A 616 19.00 23.92 11.04
N GLU A 617 19.74 24.55 11.97
CA GLU A 617 21.13 24.91 11.73
C GLU A 617 22.02 23.74 12.11
N THR A 618 23.04 23.46 11.28
CA THR A 618 24.10 22.53 11.63
C THR A 618 24.91 23.09 12.80
N ARG A 619 25.64 22.25 13.49
CA ARG A 619 26.50 22.73 14.61
C ARG A 619 27.60 23.67 14.16
N SER A 620 27.96 23.68 12.87
CA SER A 620 28.83 24.66 12.23
C SER A 620 28.15 26.00 11.90
N GLY A 621 26.83 26.14 12.21
CA GLY A 621 26.04 27.34 11.91
C GLY A 621 25.57 27.47 10.45
N ARG A 622 25.66 26.42 9.66
CA ARG A 622 25.12 26.38 8.29
C ARG A 622 23.65 25.98 8.32
N VAL A 623 22.84 26.59 7.43
CA VAL A 623 21.41 26.28 7.27
C VAL A 623 21.17 25.24 6.18
N THR A 624 22.17 25.05 5.29
CA THR A 624 22.08 24.11 4.18
C THR A 624 22.79 22.80 4.51
N ALA A 625 22.21 21.70 4.09
CA ALA A 625 22.81 20.38 4.13
C ALA A 625 23.46 20.07 2.77
N GLY A 626 24.76 19.77 2.77
CA GLY A 626 25.50 19.52 1.54
C GLY A 626 25.87 20.80 0.76
N LEU A 627 26.41 20.59 -0.43
CA LEU A 627 26.86 21.65 -1.32
C LEU A 627 25.72 22.24 -2.15
N ASN A 628 25.78 23.54 -2.38
CA ASN A 628 24.91 24.25 -3.33
C ASN A 628 25.77 25.08 -4.29
N VAL A 629 25.18 25.68 -5.30
CA VAL A 629 25.91 26.43 -6.33
C VAL A 629 26.71 27.63 -5.77
N VAL A 630 26.23 28.27 -4.69
CA VAL A 630 26.91 29.40 -4.04
C VAL A 630 28.18 28.90 -3.32
N ASP A 631 28.10 27.74 -2.65
CA ASP A 631 29.26 27.12 -2.03
C ASP A 631 30.33 26.76 -3.07
N VAL A 632 29.91 26.15 -4.21
CA VAL A 632 30.80 25.83 -5.32
C VAL A 632 31.51 27.10 -5.83
N SER A 633 30.76 28.18 -6.01
CA SER A 633 31.31 29.47 -6.43
C SER A 633 32.39 30.00 -5.46
N ARG A 634 32.11 29.95 -4.16
CA ARG A 634 33.08 30.34 -3.11
C ARG A 634 34.33 29.48 -3.13
N PHE A 635 34.19 28.15 -3.25
CA PHE A 635 35.36 27.27 -3.36
C PHE A 635 36.22 27.59 -4.59
N ILE A 636 35.63 28.05 -5.69
CA ILE A 636 36.36 28.50 -6.89
C ILE A 636 37.11 29.79 -6.59
N THR A 637 36.46 30.81 -6.00
CA THR A 637 37.06 32.12 -5.72
C THR A 637 38.11 32.05 -4.62
N ASP A 638 37.96 31.17 -3.64
CA ASP A 638 38.89 30.97 -2.54
C ASP A 638 40.10 30.13 -2.93
N SER A 639 40.12 29.48 -4.11
CA SER A 639 41.21 28.62 -4.57
C SER A 639 42.11 29.30 -5.62
N PRO A 640 43.29 29.81 -5.27
CA PRO A 640 44.24 30.36 -6.24
C PRO A 640 44.68 29.34 -7.32
N PHE A 641 44.72 28.04 -6.98
CA PHE A 641 45.09 27.00 -7.93
C PHE A 641 44.00 26.74 -8.95
N THR A 642 42.71 26.76 -8.53
CA THR A 642 41.58 26.68 -9.42
C THR A 642 41.53 27.88 -10.34
N ILE A 643 41.68 29.10 -9.81
CA ILE A 643 41.70 30.35 -10.60
C ILE A 643 42.78 30.29 -11.69
N ALA A 644 44.02 29.93 -11.32
CA ALA A 644 45.11 29.82 -12.28
C ALA A 644 44.86 28.74 -13.36
N SER A 645 44.24 27.64 -12.98
CA SER A 645 43.86 26.57 -13.91
C SER A 645 42.75 26.98 -14.87
N ILE A 646 41.74 27.73 -14.42
CA ILE A 646 40.68 28.32 -15.27
C ILE A 646 41.31 29.31 -16.25
N GLU A 647 42.21 30.23 -15.78
CA GLU A 647 42.86 31.19 -16.62
C GLU A 647 43.71 30.49 -17.70
N SER A 648 44.45 29.46 -17.33
CA SER A 648 45.25 28.67 -18.27
C SER A 648 44.41 27.93 -19.32
N ASN A 649 43.22 27.42 -18.93
CA ASN A 649 42.39 26.60 -19.80
C ASN A 649 41.45 27.41 -20.70
N SER A 650 40.84 28.47 -20.15
CA SER A 650 39.82 29.27 -20.83
C SER A 650 40.27 30.68 -21.22
N GLY A 651 41.41 31.16 -20.73
CA GLY A 651 41.87 32.54 -20.88
C GLY A 651 41.04 33.57 -20.08
N VAL A 652 40.16 33.12 -19.17
CA VAL A 652 39.30 33.99 -18.35
C VAL A 652 39.90 34.12 -16.95
N GLN A 653 40.23 35.34 -16.57
CA GLN A 653 40.73 35.64 -15.22
C GLN A 653 39.52 35.79 -14.29
N ILE A 654 39.44 35.02 -13.23
CA ILE A 654 38.40 35.12 -12.21
C ILE A 654 38.76 36.24 -11.21
N THR A 655 37.81 37.13 -10.99
CA THR A 655 37.90 38.21 -9.98
C THR A 655 36.60 38.21 -9.15
N ASP A 656 36.77 38.53 -7.85
CA ASP A 656 35.70 38.75 -6.88
C ASP A 656 36.05 40.02 -6.13
N SER A 657 35.54 41.16 -6.64
CA SER A 657 35.95 42.49 -6.17
C SER A 657 35.27 42.92 -4.86
N ASP A 658 34.11 42.38 -4.56
CA ASP A 658 33.33 42.66 -3.37
C ASP A 658 33.46 41.56 -2.29
N LEU A 659 34.23 40.52 -2.58
CA LEU A 659 34.55 39.42 -1.67
C LEU A 659 33.29 38.67 -1.17
N ASP A 660 32.27 38.53 -2.01
CA ASP A 660 31.07 37.85 -1.68
C ASP A 660 31.10 36.33 -2.07
N GLY A 661 32.19 35.89 -2.68
CA GLY A 661 32.41 34.53 -3.14
C GLY A 661 31.78 34.24 -4.49
N ILE A 662 31.40 35.29 -5.24
CA ILE A 662 30.76 35.16 -6.56
C ILE A 662 31.59 35.98 -7.57
N PRO A 663 32.06 35.38 -8.69
CA PRO A 663 32.77 36.12 -9.74
C PRO A 663 32.03 37.32 -10.25
N ASP A 664 32.71 38.41 -10.52
CA ASP A 664 32.16 39.72 -10.90
C ASP A 664 31.33 39.73 -12.18
N THR A 665 31.62 38.83 -13.12
CA THR A 665 30.97 38.81 -14.43
C THR A 665 30.43 37.45 -14.81
N ARG A 666 29.38 37.47 -15.66
CA ARG A 666 28.79 36.25 -16.22
C ARG A 666 29.80 35.30 -16.85
N GLN A 667 30.73 35.87 -17.67
CA GLN A 667 31.72 35.06 -18.36
C GLN A 667 32.68 34.35 -17.40
N GLN A 668 33.07 35.03 -16.32
CA GLN A 668 33.90 34.46 -15.26
C GLN A 668 33.18 33.34 -14.51
N LEU A 669 31.97 33.60 -14.09
CA LEU A 669 31.14 32.61 -13.38
C LEU A 669 30.89 31.37 -14.23
N GLU A 670 30.52 31.56 -15.53
CA GLU A 670 30.31 30.43 -16.45
C GLU A 670 31.60 29.61 -16.65
N ALA A 671 32.77 30.29 -16.86
CA ALA A 671 34.05 29.61 -17.01
C ALA A 671 34.41 28.83 -15.73
N GLY A 672 34.17 29.43 -14.57
CA GLY A 672 34.42 28.81 -13.26
C GLY A 672 33.57 27.56 -13.03
N LEU A 673 32.27 27.67 -13.19
CA LEU A 673 31.34 26.54 -12.97
C LEU A 673 31.54 25.41 -13.99
N ARG A 674 31.77 25.70 -15.27
CA ARG A 674 32.10 24.69 -16.28
C ARG A 674 33.37 23.93 -15.94
N PHE A 675 34.44 24.70 -15.60
CA PHE A 675 35.69 24.09 -15.19
C PHE A 675 35.52 23.19 -13.95
N ALA A 676 34.78 23.64 -12.95
CA ALA A 676 34.51 22.88 -11.73
C ALA A 676 33.73 21.59 -11.99
N VAL A 677 32.70 21.62 -12.82
CA VAL A 677 31.91 20.43 -13.19
C VAL A 677 32.73 19.39 -13.95
N GLU A 678 33.75 19.84 -14.74
CA GLU A 678 34.59 18.93 -15.51
C GLU A 678 35.82 18.43 -14.75
N HIS A 679 36.44 19.28 -13.95
CA HIS A 679 37.75 19.02 -13.34
C HIS A 679 37.73 19.04 -11.81
N GLY A 680 36.67 19.47 -11.19
CA GLY A 680 36.62 19.69 -9.74
C GLY A 680 37.20 21.03 -9.32
N VAL A 681 37.28 21.26 -8.01
CA VAL A 681 38.00 22.39 -7.39
C VAL A 681 39.32 21.89 -6.89
N LEU A 682 40.42 22.61 -7.26
CA LEU A 682 41.79 22.21 -7.00
C LEU A 682 42.35 22.95 -5.80
N GLY A 683 43.01 22.24 -4.90
CA GLY A 683 43.79 22.81 -3.79
C GLY A 683 45.28 22.89 -4.08
N ALA A 684 46.08 23.03 -3.00
CA ALA A 684 47.53 23.07 -3.08
C ALA A 684 48.07 21.82 -3.81
N ALA A 685 49.08 22.05 -4.66
CA ALA A 685 49.73 21.01 -5.46
C ALA A 685 48.81 20.25 -6.44
N GLY A 686 47.63 20.80 -6.80
CA GLY A 686 46.68 20.18 -7.72
C GLY A 686 45.85 19.04 -7.13
N LEU A 687 45.82 18.89 -5.81
CA LEU A 687 44.92 17.98 -5.13
C LEU A 687 43.50 18.48 -5.26
N GLN A 688 42.54 17.57 -5.60
CA GLN A 688 41.14 17.94 -5.67
C GLN A 688 40.58 18.15 -4.26
N ILE A 689 40.04 19.35 -3.99
CA ILE A 689 39.30 19.68 -2.77
C ILE A 689 37.84 19.23 -2.92
N LEU A 690 37.27 19.47 -4.10
CA LEU A 690 35.92 18.95 -4.48
C LEU A 690 36.04 18.17 -5.78
N MET A 691 35.45 16.98 -5.77
CA MET A 691 35.41 16.14 -6.95
C MET A 691 34.31 16.61 -7.93
N PRO A 692 34.47 16.39 -9.26
CA PRO A 692 33.43 16.72 -10.24
C PRO A 692 32.05 16.18 -9.90
N ASP A 693 31.94 14.96 -9.37
CA ASP A 693 30.69 14.33 -9.04
C ASP A 693 29.99 14.96 -7.82
N GLN A 694 30.73 15.51 -6.86
CA GLN A 694 30.17 16.32 -5.77
C GLN A 694 29.59 17.64 -6.29
N ILE A 695 30.27 18.27 -7.25
CA ILE A 695 29.82 19.53 -7.86
C ILE A 695 28.57 19.30 -8.71
N LYS A 696 28.46 18.17 -9.45
CA LYS A 696 27.27 17.77 -10.19
C LYS A 696 26.04 17.55 -9.30
N GLN A 697 26.23 17.25 -8.01
CA GLN A 697 25.14 17.21 -7.03
C GLN A 697 24.67 18.59 -6.58
N ALA A 698 25.48 19.62 -6.75
CA ALA A 698 25.14 20.99 -6.39
C ALA A 698 24.54 21.79 -7.57
N ILE A 699 24.98 21.52 -8.80
CA ILE A 699 24.52 22.25 -9.99
C ILE A 699 24.48 21.35 -11.24
N TYR A 700 23.41 21.48 -12.01
CA TYR A 700 23.26 20.93 -13.36
C TYR A 700 23.39 22.04 -14.39
N LEU A 701 24.43 21.99 -15.24
CA LEU A 701 24.67 22.94 -16.29
C LEU A 701 24.07 22.44 -17.61
N SER A 702 23.04 23.13 -18.12
CA SER A 702 22.41 22.82 -19.40
C SER A 702 23.09 23.52 -20.56
N GLU A 703 23.12 22.89 -21.74
CA GLU A 703 23.61 23.50 -22.98
C GLU A 703 22.72 24.64 -23.50
N ILE A 704 21.44 24.65 -23.12
CA ILE A 704 20.45 25.65 -23.55
C ILE A 704 20.40 26.89 -22.62
N GLY A 705 21.27 26.95 -21.60
CA GLY A 705 21.36 28.12 -20.71
C GLY A 705 20.33 28.15 -19.57
N GLU A 706 19.52 27.11 -19.40
CA GLU A 706 18.66 26.92 -18.25
C GLU A 706 19.33 25.93 -17.26
N HIS A 707 19.98 26.46 -16.26
CA HIS A 707 20.71 25.68 -15.28
C HIS A 707 19.82 25.37 -14.05
N VAL A 708 20.16 24.32 -13.31
CA VAL A 708 19.40 23.91 -12.14
C VAL A 708 20.31 23.74 -10.94
N THR A 709 19.86 24.14 -9.75
CA THR A 709 20.51 23.86 -8.47
C THR A 709 19.49 23.39 -7.44
N GLY A 710 19.91 22.49 -6.54
CA GLY A 710 19.18 22.08 -5.36
C GLY A 710 19.75 22.74 -4.10
N ILE A 711 18.88 23.31 -3.26
CA ILE A 711 19.26 23.85 -1.96
C ILE A 711 18.66 22.95 -0.89
N TRP A 712 19.49 22.11 -0.31
CA TRP A 712 19.07 21.13 0.69
C TRP A 712 19.12 21.72 2.08
N PHE A 713 18.12 21.40 2.92
CA PHE A 713 18.04 21.83 4.32
C PHE A 713 17.36 20.75 5.16
N GLN A 714 17.55 20.78 6.47
CA GLN A 714 17.02 19.77 7.38
C GLN A 714 15.83 20.32 8.19
N ILE A 715 14.78 19.53 8.33
CA ILE A 715 13.59 19.87 9.09
C ILE A 715 13.43 18.86 10.24
N PRO A 716 13.74 19.23 11.48
CA PRO A 716 13.54 18.36 12.64
C PRO A 716 12.05 18.23 13.00
N GLY A 717 11.65 17.07 13.48
CA GLY A 717 10.30 16.86 14.00
C GLY A 717 9.21 16.67 12.93
N THR A 718 9.55 16.31 11.72
CA THR A 718 8.65 16.13 10.55
C THR A 718 7.64 15.01 10.66
N ARG A 719 7.71 14.16 11.68
CA ARG A 719 6.63 13.21 12.02
C ARG A 719 5.34 13.92 12.42
N ASP A 720 5.46 15.10 13.02
CA ASP A 720 4.33 15.97 13.24
C ASP A 720 4.04 16.76 11.95
N GLN A 721 2.94 16.44 11.30
CA GLN A 721 2.52 17.08 10.06
C GLN A 721 2.29 18.60 10.21
N SER A 722 2.05 19.07 11.43
CA SER A 722 1.92 20.49 11.72
C SER A 722 3.27 21.22 11.52
N VAL A 723 4.38 20.60 11.86
CA VAL A 723 5.75 21.11 11.63
C VAL A 723 6.01 21.30 10.14
N VAL A 724 5.74 20.28 9.32
CA VAL A 724 5.91 20.35 7.85
C VAL A 724 5.03 21.46 7.25
N THR A 725 3.82 21.58 7.76
CA THR A 725 2.87 22.63 7.31
C THR A 725 3.33 24.02 7.70
N ALA A 726 3.83 24.19 8.92
CA ALA A 726 4.36 25.47 9.39
C ALA A 726 5.62 25.87 8.59
N THR A 727 6.54 24.95 8.37
CA THR A 727 7.75 25.18 7.55
C THR A 727 7.38 25.60 6.12
N GLU A 728 6.45 24.87 5.47
CA GLU A 728 6.00 25.22 4.11
C GLU A 728 5.35 26.62 4.06
N GLN A 729 4.55 26.97 5.05
CA GLN A 729 3.93 28.31 5.11
C GLN A 729 4.96 29.40 5.38
N SER A 730 5.96 29.15 6.22
CA SER A 730 7.01 30.12 6.56
C SER A 730 8.00 30.33 5.41
N ILE A 731 8.31 29.28 4.63
CA ILE A 731 9.27 29.39 3.51
C ILE A 731 8.65 30.00 2.25
N LYS A 732 7.35 29.89 2.07
CA LYS A 732 6.62 30.29 0.85
C LYS A 732 6.84 31.74 0.42
N PRO A 733 6.86 32.76 1.33
CA PRO A 733 7.18 34.14 0.94
C PRO A 733 8.58 34.27 0.33
N ALA A 734 9.58 33.62 0.94
CA ALA A 734 10.96 33.66 0.45
C ALA A 734 11.11 32.96 -0.92
N LEU A 735 10.35 31.90 -1.19
CA LEU A 735 10.32 31.25 -2.52
C LEU A 735 9.73 32.18 -3.57
N ILE A 736 8.65 32.92 -3.25
CA ILE A 736 8.03 33.87 -4.17
C ILE A 736 8.98 35.02 -4.47
N ASP A 737 9.69 35.53 -3.46
CA ASP A 737 10.68 36.61 -3.65
C ASP A 737 11.87 36.15 -4.52
N LEU A 738 12.31 34.90 -4.35
CA LEU A 738 13.36 34.31 -5.17
C LEU A 738 12.89 34.12 -6.62
N GLU A 739 11.69 33.63 -6.84
CA GLU A 739 11.12 33.40 -8.19
C GLU A 739 10.84 34.73 -8.91
N ALA A 740 10.64 35.83 -8.20
CA ALA A 740 10.46 37.16 -8.79
C ALA A 740 11.72 37.70 -9.46
N HIS A 741 12.90 37.09 -9.25
CA HIS A 741 14.16 37.53 -9.88
C HIS A 741 14.16 37.23 -11.38
N PRO A 742 14.53 38.19 -12.27
CA PRO A 742 14.43 38.05 -13.73
C PRO A 742 15.21 36.88 -14.33
N SER A 743 16.32 36.46 -13.69
CA SER A 743 17.19 35.37 -14.16
C SER A 743 16.77 34.02 -13.55
N ILE A 744 15.74 33.96 -12.71
CA ILE A 744 15.22 32.73 -12.10
C ILE A 744 13.86 32.42 -12.73
N TYR A 745 13.72 31.24 -13.31
CA TYR A 745 12.55 30.88 -14.13
C TYR A 745 11.55 30.00 -13.39
N ARG A 746 12.01 29.17 -12.44
CA ARG A 746 11.15 28.30 -11.63
C ARG A 746 11.79 28.04 -10.28
N VAL A 747 11.01 28.17 -9.24
CA VAL A 747 11.37 27.79 -7.88
C VAL A 747 10.30 26.83 -7.35
N GLY A 748 10.71 25.75 -6.69
CA GLY A 748 9.78 24.81 -6.11
C GLY A 748 10.33 24.10 -4.90
N LEU A 749 9.43 23.54 -4.09
CA LEU A 749 9.74 22.87 -2.84
C LEU A 749 9.45 21.38 -2.97
N SER A 750 10.42 20.55 -2.63
CA SER A 750 10.31 19.08 -2.61
C SER A 750 11.10 18.46 -1.46
N GLY A 751 11.24 17.15 -1.48
CA GLY A 751 11.90 16.38 -0.44
C GLY A 751 10.92 15.55 0.38
N SER A 752 11.45 14.59 1.14
CA SER A 752 10.69 13.57 1.87
C SER A 752 9.52 14.10 2.72
N PRO A 753 9.65 15.18 3.51
CA PRO A 753 8.54 15.71 4.30
C PRO A 753 7.39 16.25 3.44
N PHE A 754 7.72 16.93 2.34
CA PHE A 754 6.72 17.56 1.46
C PHE A 754 6.03 16.56 0.55
N THR A 755 6.75 15.56 0.05
CA THR A 755 6.15 14.45 -0.72
C THR A 755 5.20 13.65 0.16
N ARG A 756 5.57 13.33 1.41
CA ARG A 756 4.70 12.69 2.38
C ARG A 756 3.46 13.53 2.69
N LYS A 757 3.60 14.84 2.90
CA LYS A 757 2.47 15.76 3.08
C LYS A 757 1.53 15.74 1.87
N ALA A 758 2.06 15.76 0.67
CA ALA A 758 1.28 15.70 -0.56
C ALA A 758 0.52 14.37 -0.69
N GLN A 759 1.13 13.23 -0.32
CA GLN A 759 0.46 11.92 -0.26
C GLN A 759 -0.71 11.91 0.73
N LEU A 760 -0.52 12.45 1.94
CA LEU A 760 -1.57 12.54 2.95
C LEU A 760 -2.72 13.42 2.50
N SER A 761 -2.39 14.57 1.91
CA SER A 761 -3.40 15.49 1.35
C SER A 761 -4.18 14.83 0.22
N ALA A 762 -3.52 14.13 -0.68
CA ALA A 762 -4.15 13.40 -1.78
C ALA A 762 -5.04 12.25 -1.29
N SER A 763 -4.61 11.51 -0.27
CA SER A 763 -5.41 10.45 0.35
C SER A 763 -6.68 11.00 0.98
N THR A 764 -6.57 12.10 1.72
CA THR A 764 -7.70 12.79 2.33
C THR A 764 -8.62 13.38 1.26
N GLN A 765 -8.09 14.01 0.24
CA GLN A 765 -8.85 14.55 -0.88
C GLN A 765 -9.59 13.46 -1.64
N THR A 766 -8.94 12.32 -1.88
CA THR A 766 -9.58 11.15 -2.51
C THR A 766 -10.83 10.74 -1.75
N LEU A 767 -10.76 10.69 -0.43
CA LEU A 767 -11.91 10.34 0.42
C LEU A 767 -13.03 11.38 0.31
N TYR A 768 -12.70 12.67 0.35
CA TYR A 768 -13.69 13.76 0.23
C TYR A 768 -14.30 13.87 -1.16
N THR A 769 -13.67 13.34 -2.21
CA THR A 769 -14.20 13.37 -3.58
C THR A 769 -14.89 12.07 -3.96
N SER A 770 -14.25 10.92 -3.76
CA SER A 770 -14.78 9.62 -4.22
C SER A 770 -16.03 9.18 -3.45
N LEU A 771 -16.08 9.42 -2.13
CA LEU A 771 -17.19 8.99 -1.28
C LEU A 771 -18.52 9.71 -1.61
N PRO A 772 -18.58 11.05 -1.72
CA PRO A 772 -19.80 11.73 -2.18
C PRO A 772 -20.21 11.37 -3.61
N ILE A 773 -19.24 11.22 -4.54
CA ILE A 773 -19.51 10.81 -5.91
C ILE A 773 -20.21 9.43 -5.91
N ALA A 774 -19.67 8.45 -5.18
CA ALA A 774 -20.25 7.13 -5.06
C ALA A 774 -21.66 7.17 -4.45
N LEU A 775 -21.87 7.95 -3.38
CA LEU A 775 -23.17 8.08 -2.73
C LEU A 775 -24.21 8.71 -3.65
N VAL A 776 -23.90 9.82 -4.30
CA VAL A 776 -24.79 10.49 -5.24
C VAL A 776 -25.15 9.59 -6.41
N ALA A 777 -24.13 8.93 -7.00
CA ALA A 777 -24.34 8.01 -8.10
C ALA A 777 -25.20 6.80 -7.70
N ALA A 778 -25.01 6.24 -6.49
CA ALA A 778 -25.85 5.17 -5.95
C ALA A 778 -27.31 5.64 -5.79
N VAL A 779 -27.55 6.82 -5.21
CA VAL A 779 -28.90 7.38 -5.05
C VAL A 779 -29.56 7.60 -6.43
N VAL A 780 -28.84 8.16 -7.40
CA VAL A 780 -29.35 8.38 -8.77
C VAL A 780 -29.72 7.06 -9.45
N LEU A 781 -28.81 6.08 -9.41
CA LEU A 781 -29.02 4.76 -10.00
C LEU A 781 -30.22 4.05 -9.35
N LEU A 782 -30.29 4.04 -8.00
CA LEU A 782 -31.38 3.44 -7.26
C LEU A 782 -32.70 4.16 -7.51
N SER A 783 -32.71 5.49 -7.60
CA SER A 783 -33.90 6.29 -7.89
C SER A 783 -34.45 5.97 -9.28
N ALA A 784 -33.57 5.84 -10.28
CA ALA A 784 -33.94 5.49 -11.64
C ALA A 784 -34.50 4.06 -11.73
N THR A 785 -33.86 3.09 -11.06
CA THR A 785 -34.26 1.67 -11.11
C THR A 785 -35.46 1.37 -10.26
N MET A 786 -35.55 1.95 -9.06
CA MET A 786 -36.70 1.78 -8.14
C MET A 786 -37.86 2.69 -8.51
N ARG A 787 -37.69 3.66 -9.41
CA ARG A 787 -38.67 4.69 -9.78
C ARG A 787 -39.24 5.43 -8.55
N SER A 788 -38.43 5.62 -7.54
CA SER A 788 -38.76 6.29 -6.29
C SER A 788 -37.54 6.79 -5.57
N VAL A 789 -37.41 8.09 -5.45
CA VAL A 789 -36.34 8.76 -4.71
C VAL A 789 -36.41 8.41 -3.21
N ARG A 790 -37.61 8.29 -2.65
CA ARG A 790 -37.83 7.98 -1.23
C ARG A 790 -37.27 6.61 -0.84
N TYR A 791 -37.53 5.57 -1.65
CA TYR A 791 -37.01 4.23 -1.42
C TYR A 791 -35.50 4.20 -1.68
N ALA A 792 -34.98 4.94 -2.68
CA ALA A 792 -33.58 5.02 -2.97
C ALA A 792 -32.79 5.65 -1.79
N THR A 793 -33.26 6.81 -1.29
CA THR A 793 -32.62 7.47 -0.14
C THR A 793 -32.72 6.62 1.13
N ALA A 794 -33.86 5.98 1.40
CA ALA A 794 -34.01 5.06 2.53
C ALA A 794 -33.05 3.86 2.44
N THR A 795 -32.73 3.39 1.23
CA THR A 795 -31.82 2.28 0.98
C THR A 795 -30.36 2.67 1.20
N VAL A 796 -29.97 3.89 0.82
CA VAL A 796 -28.56 4.38 0.93
C VAL A 796 -28.28 4.94 2.32
N LEU A 797 -29.24 5.52 3.02
CA LEU A 797 -29.03 6.19 4.30
C LEU A 797 -28.33 5.30 5.36
N PRO A 798 -28.65 4.01 5.54
CA PRO A 798 -27.96 3.16 6.51
C PRO A 798 -26.46 3.09 6.29
N ILE A 799 -25.97 3.13 5.05
CA ILE A 799 -24.51 3.06 4.81
C ILE A 799 -23.81 4.36 5.15
N VAL A 800 -24.47 5.50 5.00
CA VAL A 800 -23.93 6.81 5.46
C VAL A 800 -23.70 6.78 6.98
N LEU A 801 -24.63 6.17 7.73
CA LEU A 801 -24.49 5.97 9.17
C LEU A 801 -23.31 5.05 9.49
N VAL A 802 -23.19 3.94 8.76
CA VAL A 802 -22.12 2.95 8.93
C VAL A 802 -20.73 3.57 8.69
N VAL A 803 -20.59 4.39 7.66
CA VAL A 803 -19.33 5.10 7.38
C VAL A 803 -18.95 6.00 8.55
N ALA A 804 -19.89 6.79 9.10
CA ALA A 804 -19.62 7.62 10.27
C ALA A 804 -19.24 6.79 11.50
N TRP A 805 -19.92 5.65 11.73
CA TRP A 805 -19.61 4.75 12.83
C TRP A 805 -18.24 4.10 12.69
N LEU A 806 -17.87 3.71 11.46
CA LEU A 806 -16.56 3.12 11.16
C LEU A 806 -15.42 4.09 11.49
N TYR A 807 -15.52 5.35 11.01
CA TYR A 807 -14.48 6.35 11.28
C TYR A 807 -14.38 6.73 12.77
N ALA A 808 -15.49 6.72 13.49
CA ALA A 808 -15.46 6.87 14.95
C ALA A 808 -14.75 5.70 15.65
N ILE A 809 -14.97 4.47 15.17
CA ILE A 809 -14.28 3.27 15.69
C ILE A 809 -12.78 3.33 15.35
N MET A 810 -12.43 3.78 14.13
CA MET A 810 -11.03 3.99 13.76
C MET A 810 -10.34 4.95 14.72
N TYR A 811 -10.98 6.11 15.01
CA TYR A 811 -10.46 7.06 15.98
C TYR A 811 -10.31 6.44 17.39
N ALA A 812 -11.31 5.70 17.86
CA ALA A 812 -11.30 5.07 19.18
C ALA A 812 -10.24 3.96 19.33
N TRP A 813 -9.91 3.27 18.24
CA TRP A 813 -8.90 2.21 18.21
C TRP A 813 -7.49 2.71 17.83
N GLY A 814 -7.34 4.01 17.51
CA GLY A 814 -6.06 4.60 17.15
C GLY A 814 -5.60 4.28 15.72
N PHE A 815 -6.51 3.85 14.83
CA PHE A 815 -6.19 3.70 13.43
C PHE A 815 -6.07 5.04 12.73
N ALA A 816 -4.98 5.22 11.96
CA ALA A 816 -4.77 6.42 11.18
C ALA A 816 -5.53 6.41 9.83
N LEU A 817 -5.80 7.60 9.31
CA LEU A 817 -6.29 7.77 7.96
C LEU A 817 -5.10 7.78 6.99
N ASN A 818 -4.97 6.74 6.17
CA ASN A 818 -3.99 6.61 5.11
C ASN A 818 -4.67 6.18 3.80
N PHE A 819 -3.92 5.99 2.70
CA PHE A 819 -4.51 5.64 1.40
C PHE A 819 -5.24 4.28 1.43
N VAL A 820 -4.80 3.31 2.25
CA VAL A 820 -5.44 2.01 2.39
C VAL A 820 -6.77 2.12 3.15
N THR A 821 -6.76 2.84 4.28
CA THR A 821 -7.99 3.05 5.06
C THR A 821 -8.99 3.95 4.34
N ALA A 822 -8.51 4.88 3.49
CA ALA A 822 -9.37 5.68 2.61
C ALA A 822 -10.10 4.82 1.55
N MET A 823 -9.45 3.78 1.02
CA MET A 823 -10.11 2.85 0.09
C MET A 823 -11.28 2.08 0.75
N ILE A 824 -11.22 1.82 2.07
CA ILE A 824 -12.31 1.16 2.81
C ILE A 824 -13.61 1.99 2.73
N GLY A 825 -13.51 3.31 2.66
CA GLY A 825 -14.67 4.19 2.49
C GLY A 825 -15.46 3.87 1.21
N ALA A 826 -14.79 3.72 0.08
CA ALA A 826 -15.43 3.36 -1.19
C ALA A 826 -16.00 1.92 -1.16
N ILE A 827 -15.26 0.97 -0.58
CA ILE A 827 -15.72 -0.42 -0.38
C ILE A 827 -16.96 -0.45 0.49
N SER A 828 -17.02 0.40 1.53
CA SER A 828 -18.16 0.49 2.44
C SER A 828 -19.45 0.83 1.71
N ILE A 829 -19.39 1.73 0.71
CA ILE A 829 -20.56 2.08 -0.09
C ILE A 829 -20.97 0.90 -0.98
N GLY A 830 -20.03 0.26 -1.67
CA GLY A 830 -20.33 -0.89 -2.53
C GLY A 830 -20.98 -2.02 -1.72
N ILE A 831 -20.20 -2.71 -0.89
CA ILE A 831 -20.66 -3.91 -0.16
C ILE A 831 -21.83 -3.59 0.80
N GLY A 832 -21.79 -2.43 1.46
CA GLY A 832 -22.79 -2.08 2.46
C GLY A 832 -24.19 -1.78 1.87
N VAL A 833 -24.25 -1.18 0.68
CA VAL A 833 -25.51 -0.86 0.02
C VAL A 833 -26.23 -2.12 -0.45
N ASP A 834 -25.50 -3.17 -0.80
CA ASP A 834 -26.07 -4.43 -1.30
C ASP A 834 -27.07 -5.08 -0.33
N TYR A 835 -26.71 -5.13 0.95
CA TYR A 835 -27.62 -5.65 1.98
C TYR A 835 -28.93 -4.85 2.03
N SER A 836 -28.81 -3.54 1.91
CA SER A 836 -29.95 -2.63 1.89
C SER A 836 -30.78 -2.78 0.60
N ILE A 837 -30.16 -2.98 -0.56
CA ILE A 837 -30.83 -3.22 -1.84
C ILE A 837 -31.67 -4.49 -1.80
N HIS A 838 -31.07 -5.60 -1.37
CA HIS A 838 -31.77 -6.88 -1.29
C HIS A 838 -32.97 -6.84 -0.34
N MET A 839 -32.81 -6.21 0.82
CA MET A 839 -33.86 -6.02 1.81
C MET A 839 -34.98 -5.14 1.26
N THR A 840 -34.65 -4.00 0.66
CA THR A 840 -35.62 -3.04 0.10
C THR A 840 -36.40 -3.65 -1.07
N GLN A 841 -35.71 -4.35 -1.99
CA GLN A 841 -36.40 -4.97 -3.15
C GLN A 841 -37.36 -6.08 -2.71
N ARG A 842 -36.93 -6.92 -1.77
CA ARG A 842 -37.78 -7.97 -1.25
C ARG A 842 -38.99 -7.41 -0.49
N PHE A 843 -38.78 -6.39 0.34
CA PHE A 843 -39.86 -5.71 1.04
C PHE A 843 -40.90 -5.13 0.04
N ARG A 844 -40.47 -4.47 -1.02
CA ARG A 844 -41.34 -3.94 -2.07
C ARG A 844 -42.09 -5.04 -2.84
N GLU A 845 -41.48 -6.20 -3.04
CA GLU A 845 -42.15 -7.36 -3.64
C GLU A 845 -43.24 -7.92 -2.71
N GLU A 846 -42.93 -8.12 -1.43
CA GLU A 846 -43.86 -8.62 -0.44
C GLU A 846 -45.03 -7.63 -0.14
N SER A 847 -44.71 -6.33 -0.07
CA SER A 847 -45.75 -5.28 0.12
C SER A 847 -46.75 -5.17 -1.04
N ARG A 848 -46.44 -5.71 -2.22
CA ARG A 848 -47.41 -5.84 -3.34
C ARG A 848 -48.30 -7.05 -3.20
N ARG A 849 -47.87 -8.07 -2.42
CA ARG A 849 -48.58 -9.32 -2.20
C ARG A 849 -49.47 -9.27 -0.95
N VAL A 850 -49.01 -8.59 0.08
CA VAL A 850 -49.68 -8.51 1.39
C VAL A 850 -49.90 -7.03 1.72
N SER A 851 -51.11 -6.69 2.18
CA SER A 851 -51.49 -5.31 2.51
C SER A 851 -50.97 -4.84 3.87
N ASP A 852 -50.63 -5.77 4.79
CA ASP A 852 -50.04 -5.44 6.08
C ASP A 852 -48.52 -5.29 5.94
N VAL A 853 -48.04 -4.09 6.27
CA VAL A 853 -46.63 -3.70 6.20
C VAL A 853 -45.75 -4.53 7.15
N ILE A 854 -46.25 -4.89 8.34
CA ILE A 854 -45.53 -5.69 9.32
C ILE A 854 -45.42 -7.14 8.84
N GLU A 855 -46.44 -7.71 8.24
CA GLU A 855 -46.43 -9.05 7.70
C GLU A 855 -45.55 -9.17 6.45
N ALA A 856 -45.53 -8.14 5.59
CA ALA A 856 -44.58 -8.03 4.48
C ALA A 856 -43.15 -7.98 4.97
N MET A 857 -42.86 -7.22 6.06
CA MET A 857 -41.55 -7.15 6.65
C MET A 857 -41.14 -8.49 7.30
N LYS A 858 -42.06 -9.20 7.93
CA LYS A 858 -41.82 -10.52 8.50
C LYS A 858 -41.42 -11.54 7.43
N SER A 859 -42.11 -11.57 6.31
CA SER A 859 -41.79 -12.41 5.16
C SER A 859 -40.44 -12.06 4.56
N THR A 860 -40.11 -10.76 4.51
CA THR A 860 -38.81 -10.26 4.05
C THR A 860 -37.68 -10.72 4.97
N ALA A 861 -37.85 -10.61 6.28
CA ALA A 861 -36.87 -10.99 7.27
C ALA A 861 -36.59 -12.50 7.29
N SER A 862 -37.63 -13.33 7.20
CA SER A 862 -37.49 -14.79 7.22
C SER A 862 -36.79 -15.35 5.97
N GLY A 863 -36.98 -14.73 4.81
CA GLY A 863 -36.38 -15.14 3.53
C GLY A 863 -35.00 -14.48 3.32
N THR A 864 -35.01 -13.18 3.03
CA THR A 864 -33.81 -12.40 2.65
C THR A 864 -32.90 -12.16 3.84
N GLY A 865 -33.43 -11.90 5.05
CA GLY A 865 -32.59 -11.64 6.23
C GLY A 865 -31.64 -12.78 6.56
N VAL A 866 -32.07 -14.04 6.41
CA VAL A 866 -31.18 -15.21 6.64
C VAL A 866 -30.10 -15.32 5.54
N ALA A 867 -30.42 -14.94 4.29
CA ALA A 867 -29.45 -14.91 3.23
C ALA A 867 -28.36 -13.84 3.50
N LEU A 868 -28.78 -12.64 3.93
CA LEU A 868 -27.90 -11.55 4.30
C LEU A 868 -26.94 -11.92 5.44
N VAL A 869 -27.46 -12.60 6.49
CA VAL A 869 -26.59 -13.07 7.60
C VAL A 869 -25.58 -14.11 7.11
N GLY A 870 -26.00 -15.03 6.22
CA GLY A 870 -25.07 -16.04 5.66
C GLY A 870 -23.98 -15.40 4.79
N SER A 871 -24.33 -14.44 3.97
CA SER A 871 -23.42 -13.67 3.12
C SER A 871 -22.46 -12.83 3.98
N ALA A 872 -23.00 -12.00 4.87
CA ALA A 872 -22.21 -11.20 5.77
C ALA A 872 -21.27 -12.03 6.66
N ALA A 873 -21.71 -13.19 7.17
CA ALA A 873 -20.86 -14.07 7.96
C ALA A 873 -19.65 -14.59 7.16
N SER A 874 -19.85 -14.94 5.87
CA SER A 874 -18.74 -15.33 4.99
C SER A 874 -17.71 -14.22 4.87
N SER A 875 -18.17 -13.00 4.62
CA SER A 875 -17.32 -11.83 4.41
C SER A 875 -16.64 -11.38 5.71
N VAL A 876 -17.39 -11.28 6.81
CA VAL A 876 -16.84 -10.90 8.12
C VAL A 876 -15.76 -11.88 8.58
N ILE A 877 -16.01 -13.19 8.48
CA ILE A 877 -15.03 -14.21 8.87
C ILE A 877 -13.80 -14.11 7.96
N GLY A 878 -14.00 -13.98 6.64
CA GLY A 878 -12.92 -13.87 5.68
C GLY A 878 -12.02 -12.67 5.95
N PHE A 879 -12.59 -11.48 6.12
CA PHE A 879 -11.81 -10.28 6.42
C PHE A 879 -11.25 -10.28 7.84
N ALA A 880 -11.95 -10.87 8.83
CA ALA A 880 -11.42 -11.00 10.19
C ALA A 880 -10.17 -11.89 10.26
N ILE A 881 -10.09 -12.93 9.42
CA ILE A 881 -8.88 -13.77 9.32
C ILE A 881 -7.70 -12.92 8.81
N LEU A 882 -7.93 -12.06 7.83
CA LEU A 882 -6.91 -11.14 7.34
C LEU A 882 -6.47 -10.14 8.42
N GLY A 883 -7.34 -9.82 9.38
CA GLY A 883 -7.01 -9.01 10.55
C GLY A 883 -5.92 -9.59 11.47
N PHE A 884 -5.52 -10.85 11.26
CA PHE A 884 -4.40 -11.50 11.96
C PHE A 884 -3.14 -11.60 11.07
N ALA A 885 -3.12 -10.97 9.90
CA ALA A 885 -1.94 -10.95 9.04
C ALA A 885 -0.79 -10.20 9.76
N PRO A 886 0.48 -10.62 9.59
CA PRO A 886 1.62 -9.96 10.21
C PRO A 886 1.74 -8.50 9.79
N MET A 887 1.51 -8.22 8.51
CA MET A 887 1.60 -6.89 7.94
C MET A 887 0.46 -6.00 8.44
N PRO A 888 0.73 -4.93 9.22
CA PRO A 888 -0.31 -4.10 9.85
C PRO A 888 -1.30 -3.49 8.86
N MET A 889 -0.82 -3.16 7.66
CA MET A 889 -1.66 -2.63 6.58
C MET A 889 -2.78 -3.61 6.19
N PHE A 890 -2.47 -4.91 6.05
CA PHE A 890 -3.47 -5.94 5.74
C PHE A 890 -4.34 -6.27 6.96
N ALA A 891 -3.75 -6.28 8.15
CA ALA A 891 -4.48 -6.48 9.39
C ALA A 891 -5.52 -5.38 9.61
N ALA A 892 -5.13 -4.11 9.46
CA ALA A 892 -6.03 -2.96 9.55
C ALA A 892 -7.14 -3.02 8.49
N TYR A 893 -6.77 -3.29 7.22
CA TYR A 893 -7.74 -3.44 6.13
C TYR A 893 -8.74 -4.56 6.42
N GLY A 894 -8.27 -5.73 6.83
CA GLY A 894 -9.10 -6.89 7.16
C GLY A 894 -10.05 -6.60 8.32
N LEU A 895 -9.51 -6.13 9.44
CA LEU A 895 -10.30 -5.87 10.65
C LEU A 895 -11.34 -4.77 10.43
N LEU A 896 -10.96 -3.64 9.86
CA LEU A 896 -11.87 -2.51 9.61
C LEU A 896 -12.95 -2.89 8.59
N THR A 897 -12.62 -3.66 7.55
CA THR A 897 -13.61 -4.14 6.58
C THR A 897 -14.57 -5.14 7.22
N ALA A 898 -14.08 -6.06 8.08
CA ALA A 898 -14.95 -6.99 8.82
C ALA A 898 -15.93 -6.24 9.73
N VAL A 899 -15.44 -5.23 10.46
CA VAL A 899 -16.27 -4.36 11.32
C VAL A 899 -17.29 -3.61 10.47
N MET A 900 -16.89 -3.03 9.36
CA MET A 900 -17.76 -2.31 8.44
C MET A 900 -18.90 -3.19 7.92
N ILE A 901 -18.60 -4.41 7.46
CA ILE A 901 -19.60 -5.36 6.96
C ILE A 901 -20.57 -5.75 8.08
N PHE A 902 -20.06 -5.98 9.28
CA PHE A 902 -20.88 -6.28 10.45
C PHE A 902 -21.83 -5.12 10.81
N LEU A 903 -21.34 -3.89 10.79
CA LEU A 903 -22.16 -2.69 11.01
C LEU A 903 -23.18 -2.51 9.90
N ALA A 904 -22.84 -2.77 8.64
CA ALA A 904 -23.73 -2.69 7.50
C ALA A 904 -24.87 -3.73 7.61
N LEU A 905 -24.56 -4.94 8.05
CA LEU A 905 -25.57 -5.97 8.36
C LEU A 905 -26.54 -5.50 9.47
N ILE A 906 -26.00 -4.97 10.58
CA ILE A 906 -26.84 -4.44 11.67
C ILE A 906 -27.72 -3.31 11.16
N ALA A 907 -27.16 -2.34 10.44
CA ALA A 907 -27.92 -1.22 9.89
C ALA A 907 -29.02 -1.68 8.94
N SER A 908 -28.75 -2.71 8.12
CA SER A 908 -29.73 -3.27 7.17
C SER A 908 -30.81 -4.13 7.84
N LEU A 909 -30.54 -4.74 9.01
CA LEU A 909 -31.52 -5.54 9.74
C LEU A 909 -32.31 -4.77 10.81
N VAL A 910 -31.76 -3.63 11.31
CA VAL A 910 -32.36 -2.87 12.42
C VAL A 910 -32.84 -1.49 11.97
N VAL A 911 -32.00 -0.71 11.29
CA VAL A 911 -32.30 0.68 10.91
C VAL A 911 -33.13 0.73 9.62
N LEU A 912 -32.72 0.02 8.59
CA LEU A 912 -33.42 0.02 7.30
C LEU A 912 -34.88 -0.43 7.38
N PRO A 913 -35.26 -1.51 8.08
CA PRO A 913 -36.64 -1.89 8.22
C PRO A 913 -37.52 -0.78 8.80
N CYS A 914 -37.01 -0.02 9.79
CA CYS A 914 -37.70 1.13 10.35
C CYS A 914 -37.90 2.25 9.33
N LEU A 915 -36.89 2.55 8.51
CA LEU A 915 -36.97 3.53 7.42
C LEU A 915 -37.99 3.12 6.36
N LEU A 916 -37.98 1.83 5.96
CA LEU A 916 -38.90 1.30 4.95
C LEU A 916 -40.36 1.37 5.41
N VAL A 917 -40.63 1.07 6.67
CA VAL A 917 -41.99 1.18 7.25
C VAL A 917 -42.44 2.63 7.25
N VAL A 918 -41.62 3.57 7.70
CA VAL A 918 -41.96 5.00 7.68
C VAL A 918 -42.21 5.52 6.25
N VAL A 919 -41.44 5.04 5.26
CA VAL A 919 -41.64 5.41 3.85
C VAL A 919 -42.89 4.78 3.27
N ALA A 920 -43.26 3.57 3.66
CA ALA A 920 -44.44 2.86 3.20
C ALA A 920 -45.74 3.47 3.78
N ASP A 921 -45.73 3.95 5.02
CA ASP A 921 -46.90 4.56 5.68
C ASP A 921 -47.25 5.96 5.15
N THR A 922 -46.38 6.58 4.38
CA THR A 922 -46.66 7.86 3.71
C THR A 922 -47.55 7.60 2.49
N PRO A 923 -48.79 8.11 2.45
CA PRO A 923 -49.68 7.81 1.32
C PRO A 923 -49.10 8.39 0.03
N GLU A 924 -48.60 7.50 -0.85
CA GLU A 924 -48.39 7.88 -2.24
C GLU A 924 -49.76 8.18 -2.85
N ARG A 925 -49.99 9.39 -3.35
CA ARG A 925 -51.07 9.67 -4.28
C ARG A 925 -50.89 8.68 -5.44
N ARG A 926 -51.69 7.62 -5.45
CA ARG A 926 -51.77 6.72 -6.60
C ARG A 926 -52.11 7.52 -7.85
N PRO A 927 -51.34 7.41 -8.93
CA PRO A 927 -51.66 8.05 -10.19
C PRO A 927 -52.97 7.48 -10.77
#